data_4dad4e4583c746410bd119c1c6b3c320
#
_entry.id   4dad4e4583c746410bd119c1c6b3c320
#
_cell.length_a   1.000
_cell.length_b   1.000
_cell.length_c   1.000
_cell.angle_alpha   90.00
_cell.angle_beta   90.00
_cell.angle_gamma   90.00
#
_symmetry.space_group_name_H-M   'P 1'
#
loop_
_entity.id
_entity.type
_entity.pdbx_description
1 polymer ?
#
loop_
_entity_poly.entity_id
_entity_poly.type
_entity_poly.pdbx_seq_one_letter_code
_entity_poly.pdbx_strand_id
1 'polypeptide(L)'
;VIAVSTYINYANEFKSLTPKSNTTKNIFYDKNGKIFYESFGAAPPTEVTIEDVPQLVIDATLASEDSDFYQHGAIDPAGIARAALINFKNSKKNGLSRFSDLFNEEEYSQGGSTITQQLVKNIYLSNERSFDRKIKEVVYAYELERKHTKDDIFEMYLNNVYFGEQSLGIVNASKIYFGKELKQLSLAEVSMIVGLPAAPSRLSPISGDFEAAKERQKYVLSQMYYEEKITLEEAQKASATTLNLNAETERASIKYPYFVDYVKKELRDKLGEEAYESGGLKIHTTLDPGIQKITEQAATKHVATLKYRNVTNAAALVLDNKTGEVRAMLGGLDYNKSKVNVTTSKRQPGSSFKPIVYTAGLLNKYTASSRLWDGRVNFGGIPPYIPRNYDGGYRGYVTVRTALSNSLNVPAVEMTKLVGVEKVLKTAELLGIDSLDQNGEFGLSIGLGSGEVTLLDMVQAYSTFANLGERPNPTVINSVVDSSGSEIYLQPESKERVLDPKISYIMTSILSDNYARRLVFGSNSVLQLGNRPVAAKTGTTDSFADNWTMGYTPQYTVGVWVGNNDHSVMRSLPGLQGAAPIWNSVMKGIHQNLKIVNFEKPKGLEEVWISPYTGLPSTYKNKPNVLEYFLPGTAPDRNERFDYLRQFR
;
A
#
# COMPACT_ATOMS: atom_id res chain seq x y z
N VAL A 1 -36.10 -18.89 31.93
CA VAL A 1 -36.84 -19.42 30.76
C VAL A 1 -36.08 -19.06 29.46
N ILE A 2 -35.78 -17.80 29.18
CA ILE A 2 -35.11 -17.36 27.93
C ILE A 2 -33.73 -18.05 27.78
N ALA A 3 -32.88 -18.02 28.79
CA ALA A 3 -31.53 -18.61 28.74
C ALA A 3 -31.58 -20.14 28.50
N VAL A 4 -32.53 -20.86 29.11
CA VAL A 4 -32.70 -22.29 28.91
C VAL A 4 -33.23 -22.60 27.51
N SER A 5 -34.15 -21.81 26.99
CA SER A 5 -34.66 -21.96 25.63
C SER A 5 -33.56 -21.68 24.59
N THR A 6 -32.75 -20.65 24.79
CA THR A 6 -31.59 -20.33 23.92
C THR A 6 -30.55 -21.45 23.93
N TYR A 7 -30.22 -21.97 25.11
CA TYR A 7 -29.32 -23.14 25.23
C TYR A 7 -29.85 -24.35 24.45
N ILE A 8 -31.12 -24.76 24.68
CA ILE A 8 -31.72 -25.92 24.00
C ILE A 8 -31.70 -25.73 22.48
N ASN A 9 -32.00 -24.53 22.01
CA ASN A 9 -32.01 -24.23 20.58
C ASN A 9 -30.61 -24.41 19.97
N TYR A 10 -29.59 -23.82 20.56
CA TYR A 10 -28.21 -23.90 20.05
C TYR A 10 -27.58 -25.28 20.26
N ALA A 11 -27.88 -25.97 21.35
CA ALA A 11 -27.44 -27.36 21.54
C ALA A 11 -28.04 -28.31 20.48
N ASN A 12 -29.27 -28.07 20.04
CA ASN A 12 -29.89 -28.85 18.96
C ASN A 12 -29.30 -28.46 17.59
N GLU A 13 -29.02 -27.16 17.36
CA GLU A 13 -28.30 -26.69 16.18
C GLU A 13 -26.92 -27.37 16.06
N PHE A 14 -26.15 -27.41 17.15
CA PHE A 14 -24.83 -28.08 17.19
C PHE A 14 -24.86 -29.55 16.79
N LYS A 15 -25.91 -30.28 17.14
CA LYS A 15 -26.06 -31.72 16.79
C LYS A 15 -26.14 -31.95 15.28
N SER A 16 -26.62 -30.97 14.52
CA SER A 16 -26.79 -31.04 13.07
C SER A 16 -25.60 -30.45 12.29
N LEU A 17 -24.66 -29.82 12.99
CA LEU A 17 -23.49 -29.18 12.34
C LEU A 17 -22.45 -30.23 11.94
N THR A 18 -21.93 -30.06 10.75
CA THR A 18 -20.71 -30.72 10.30
C THR A 18 -19.55 -29.76 10.43
N PRO A 19 -18.35 -30.24 10.82
CA PRO A 19 -17.15 -29.40 10.82
C PRO A 19 -16.91 -28.75 9.45
N LYS A 20 -16.58 -27.47 9.42
CA LYS A 20 -16.20 -26.80 8.19
C LYS A 20 -14.93 -27.41 7.63
N SER A 21 -14.92 -27.71 6.34
CA SER A 21 -13.69 -28.05 5.63
C SER A 21 -12.95 -26.75 5.30
N ASN A 22 -11.92 -26.42 6.06
CA ASN A 22 -11.06 -25.24 5.81
C ASN A 22 -10.10 -25.44 4.61
N THR A 23 -10.41 -26.37 3.70
CA THR A 23 -9.54 -26.74 2.58
C THR A 23 -9.91 -26.04 1.26
N THR A 24 -10.84 -25.10 1.29
CA THR A 24 -11.29 -24.39 0.08
C THR A 24 -10.33 -23.27 -0.29
N LYS A 25 -9.83 -23.34 -1.54
CA LYS A 25 -8.90 -22.35 -2.10
C LYS A 25 -9.58 -21.00 -2.34
N ASN A 26 -8.88 -19.90 -2.08
CA ASN A 26 -9.23 -18.62 -2.66
C ASN A 26 -8.67 -18.53 -4.08
N ILE A 27 -9.49 -18.19 -5.05
CA ILE A 27 -9.16 -18.20 -6.48
C ILE A 27 -9.18 -16.78 -7.00
N PHE A 28 -8.06 -16.35 -7.61
CA PHE A 28 -7.89 -15.01 -8.13
C PHE A 28 -7.99 -15.04 -9.66
N TYR A 29 -8.93 -14.28 -10.18
CA TYR A 29 -9.18 -14.12 -11.60
C TYR A 29 -8.64 -12.78 -12.08
N ASP A 30 -8.01 -12.76 -13.26
CA ASP A 30 -7.66 -11.54 -13.96
C ASP A 30 -8.91 -10.85 -14.53
N LYS A 31 -8.74 -9.68 -15.13
CA LYS A 31 -9.85 -8.93 -15.74
C LYS A 31 -10.63 -9.68 -16.81
N ASN A 32 -10.06 -10.75 -17.37
CA ASN A 32 -10.69 -11.56 -18.42
C ASN A 32 -11.35 -12.83 -17.85
N GLY A 33 -11.38 -12.99 -16.51
CA GLY A 33 -11.92 -14.17 -15.84
C GLY A 33 -11.00 -15.39 -15.88
N LYS A 34 -9.70 -15.22 -16.22
CA LYS A 34 -8.72 -16.32 -16.21
C LYS A 34 -8.05 -16.39 -14.85
N ILE A 35 -7.95 -17.59 -14.29
CA ILE A 35 -7.22 -17.84 -13.05
C ILE A 35 -5.73 -17.56 -13.26
N PHE A 36 -5.14 -16.74 -12.38
CA PHE A 36 -3.71 -16.46 -12.39
C PHE A 36 -3.02 -16.78 -11.07
N TYR A 37 -3.79 -16.88 -9.99
CA TYR A 37 -3.30 -17.28 -8.67
C TYR A 37 -4.39 -18.05 -7.93
N GLU A 38 -3.98 -19.08 -7.23
CA GLU A 38 -4.80 -19.77 -6.23
C GLU A 38 -4.03 -19.67 -4.91
N SER A 39 -4.65 -19.11 -3.89
CA SER A 39 -4.15 -19.39 -2.55
C SER A 39 -4.58 -20.81 -2.26
N PHE A 40 -3.66 -21.70 -2.16
CA PHE A 40 -4.02 -23.03 -1.69
C PHE A 40 -4.70 -22.82 -0.33
N GLY A 41 -5.93 -23.30 -0.18
CA GLY A 41 -6.48 -23.55 1.13
C GLY A 41 -5.47 -24.40 1.88
N ALA A 42 -5.40 -24.27 3.19
CA ALA A 42 -4.48 -25.07 3.98
C ALA A 42 -4.50 -26.52 3.45
N ALA A 43 -3.33 -27.07 3.19
CA ALA A 43 -3.25 -28.49 2.85
C ALA A 43 -4.06 -29.24 3.89
N PRO A 44 -4.83 -30.29 3.51
CA PRO A 44 -5.55 -31.07 4.51
C PRO A 44 -4.58 -31.38 5.65
N PRO A 45 -5.02 -31.24 6.91
CA PRO A 45 -4.12 -31.44 8.03
C PRO A 45 -3.52 -32.85 7.91
N THR A 46 -2.20 -32.94 8.02
CA THR A 46 -1.59 -34.22 8.36
C THR A 46 -1.96 -34.43 9.81
N GLU A 47 -2.92 -35.35 10.04
CA GLU A 47 -3.41 -35.61 11.37
C GLU A 47 -2.32 -36.22 12.26
N VAL A 48 -2.27 -35.79 13.49
CA VAL A 48 -1.40 -36.31 14.53
C VAL A 48 -2.28 -36.71 15.72
N THR A 49 -2.01 -37.87 16.29
CA THR A 49 -2.65 -38.30 17.54
C THR A 49 -1.93 -37.71 18.74
N ILE A 50 -2.61 -37.54 19.85
CA ILE A 50 -2.04 -36.90 21.06
C ILE A 50 -0.77 -37.62 21.56
N GLU A 51 -0.70 -38.94 21.40
CA GLU A 51 0.46 -39.75 21.79
C GLU A 51 1.70 -39.48 20.91
N ASP A 52 1.51 -39.00 19.70
CA ASP A 52 2.58 -38.67 18.77
C ASP A 52 3.05 -37.22 18.86
N VAL A 53 2.31 -36.35 19.60
CA VAL A 53 2.68 -34.96 19.83
C VAL A 53 3.79 -34.89 20.88
N PRO A 54 4.95 -34.25 20.58
CA PRO A 54 5.99 -34.05 21.58
C PRO A 54 5.51 -33.25 22.79
N GLN A 55 5.92 -33.66 24.00
CA GLN A 55 5.55 -32.98 25.25
C GLN A 55 5.88 -31.48 25.20
N LEU A 56 6.98 -31.09 24.56
CA LEU A 56 7.35 -29.69 24.37
C LEU A 56 6.28 -28.87 23.62
N VAL A 57 5.61 -29.45 22.64
CA VAL A 57 4.52 -28.81 21.88
C VAL A 57 3.27 -28.68 22.75
N ILE A 58 2.95 -29.73 23.52
CA ILE A 58 1.84 -29.73 24.46
C ILE A 58 2.04 -28.63 25.50
N ASP A 59 3.21 -28.60 26.16
CA ASP A 59 3.54 -27.64 27.21
C ASP A 59 3.53 -26.19 26.69
N ALA A 60 4.07 -25.95 25.49
CA ALA A 60 4.08 -24.62 24.89
C ALA A 60 2.66 -24.13 24.56
N THR A 61 1.82 -25.02 23.99
CA THR A 61 0.45 -24.67 23.62
C THR A 61 -0.41 -24.41 24.86
N LEU A 62 -0.36 -25.29 25.85
CA LEU A 62 -1.10 -25.10 27.10
C LEU A 62 -0.66 -23.82 27.83
N ALA A 63 0.63 -23.63 28.01
CA ALA A 63 1.15 -22.46 28.72
C ALA A 63 0.75 -21.13 28.07
N SER A 64 0.69 -21.08 26.74
CA SER A 64 0.42 -19.83 26.03
C SER A 64 -1.06 -19.56 25.74
N GLU A 65 -1.89 -20.60 25.60
CA GLU A 65 -3.28 -20.48 25.17
C GLU A 65 -4.28 -20.77 26.30
N ASP A 66 -4.01 -21.78 27.16
CA ASP A 66 -4.95 -22.23 28.18
C ASP A 66 -4.24 -23.11 29.24
N SER A 67 -3.52 -22.51 30.20
CA SER A 67 -2.68 -23.24 31.14
C SER A 67 -3.44 -24.23 32.03
N ASP A 68 -4.70 -23.92 32.34
CA ASP A 68 -5.56 -24.73 33.20
C ASP A 68 -6.53 -25.64 32.40
N PHE A 69 -6.30 -25.86 31.09
CA PHE A 69 -7.18 -26.55 30.16
C PHE A 69 -7.75 -27.88 30.70
N TYR A 70 -6.92 -28.67 31.35
CA TYR A 70 -7.33 -29.96 31.93
C TYR A 70 -8.09 -29.84 33.25
N GLN A 71 -8.13 -28.64 33.86
CA GLN A 71 -8.69 -28.43 35.20
C GLN A 71 -10.08 -27.79 35.17
N HIS A 72 -10.39 -27.02 34.13
CA HIS A 72 -11.70 -26.36 33.97
C HIS A 72 -12.57 -27.05 32.90
N GLY A 73 -13.85 -26.69 32.82
CA GLY A 73 -14.75 -27.08 31.73
C GLY A 73 -14.63 -26.20 30.49
N ALA A 74 -15.69 -26.21 29.68
CA ALA A 74 -15.72 -25.45 28.39
C ALA A 74 -15.45 -23.93 28.52
N ILE A 75 -15.63 -23.37 29.71
CA ILE A 75 -15.37 -21.98 30.06
C ILE A 75 -14.44 -21.96 31.27
N ASP A 76 -13.48 -21.08 31.28
CA ASP A 76 -12.67 -20.74 32.46
C ASP A 76 -13.08 -19.38 33.06
N PRO A 77 -13.98 -19.35 34.07
CA PRO A 77 -14.38 -18.10 34.71
C PRO A 77 -13.22 -17.41 35.45
N ALA A 78 -12.26 -18.19 35.95
CA ALA A 78 -11.08 -17.65 36.66
C ALA A 78 -10.11 -16.99 35.67
N GLY A 79 -9.88 -17.60 34.51
CA GLY A 79 -9.08 -17.04 33.43
C GLY A 79 -9.71 -15.76 32.86
N ILE A 80 -11.02 -15.72 32.66
CA ILE A 80 -11.74 -14.50 32.25
C ILE A 80 -11.51 -13.38 33.28
N ALA A 81 -11.63 -13.67 34.57
CA ALA A 81 -11.40 -12.70 35.64
C ALA A 81 -9.93 -12.25 35.69
N ARG A 82 -8.95 -13.16 35.53
CA ARG A 82 -7.51 -12.85 35.43
C ARG A 82 -7.22 -11.93 34.25
N ALA A 83 -7.70 -12.28 33.06
CA ALA A 83 -7.53 -11.48 31.83
C ALA A 83 -8.13 -10.07 31.99
N ALA A 84 -9.32 -9.95 32.57
CA ALA A 84 -9.94 -8.65 32.83
C ALA A 84 -9.13 -7.78 33.82
N LEU A 85 -8.56 -8.39 34.88
CA LEU A 85 -7.73 -7.71 35.86
C LEU A 85 -6.38 -7.24 35.27
N ILE A 86 -5.75 -8.07 34.45
CA ILE A 86 -4.47 -7.74 33.77
C ILE A 86 -4.72 -6.59 32.77
N ASN A 87 -5.73 -6.70 31.93
CA ASN A 87 -6.09 -5.64 30.98
C ASN A 87 -6.46 -4.31 31.67
N PHE A 88 -7.07 -4.37 32.86
CA PHE A 88 -7.36 -3.18 33.68
C PHE A 88 -6.10 -2.59 34.32
N LYS A 89 -5.12 -3.43 34.73
CA LYS A 89 -3.84 -2.97 35.30
C LYS A 89 -2.93 -2.35 34.23
N ASN A 90 -2.89 -2.92 33.04
CA ASN A 90 -2.07 -2.45 31.92
C ASN A 90 -2.55 -1.09 31.38
N SER A 91 -3.86 -0.79 31.49
CA SER A 91 -4.39 0.54 31.14
C SER A 91 -3.96 1.66 32.12
N LYS A 92 -3.27 1.38 33.23
CA LYS A 92 -2.96 2.34 34.30
C LYS A 92 -1.48 2.45 34.73
N LYS A 93 -0.52 1.81 34.08
CA LYS A 93 0.89 1.86 34.54
C LYS A 93 1.87 2.31 33.46
N ASN A 94 2.32 3.54 33.60
CA ASN A 94 3.70 3.97 33.31
C ASN A 94 4.55 3.69 34.58
N GLY A 95 5.60 2.89 34.46
CA GLY A 95 6.73 2.92 35.38
C GLY A 95 7.01 1.68 36.23
N LEU A 96 8.19 1.14 36.07
CA LEU A 96 9.03 0.31 36.96
C LEU A 96 8.76 -1.19 37.08
N SER A 97 9.57 -2.01 36.36
CA SER A 97 10.39 -3.01 37.02
C SER A 97 11.42 -3.65 36.06
N ARG A 98 12.64 -3.90 36.53
CA ARG A 98 13.82 -4.42 35.83
C ARG A 98 13.72 -5.85 35.25
N PHE A 99 12.60 -6.55 35.44
CA PHE A 99 12.30 -7.84 34.81
C PHE A 99 11.52 -7.71 33.50
N SER A 100 10.92 -6.54 33.25
CA SER A 100 10.12 -6.26 32.04
C SER A 100 10.97 -5.96 30.78
N ASP A 101 12.26 -5.71 30.93
CA ASP A 101 13.14 -5.39 29.79
C ASP A 101 13.42 -6.60 28.88
N LEU A 102 13.09 -7.81 29.33
CA LEU A 102 13.11 -9.02 28.49
C LEU A 102 11.80 -9.30 27.78
N PHE A 103 10.69 -8.71 28.27
CA PHE A 103 9.34 -9.00 27.80
C PHE A 103 8.48 -7.73 27.91
N ASN A 104 8.42 -6.93 26.84
CA ASN A 104 7.53 -5.77 26.76
C ASN A 104 6.07 -6.23 26.68
N GLU A 105 5.31 -6.05 27.75
CA GLU A 105 3.92 -6.51 27.91
C GLU A 105 2.85 -5.64 27.19
N GLU A 106 3.20 -4.63 26.44
CA GLU A 106 2.24 -3.59 26.01
C GLU A 106 1.32 -3.97 24.85
N GLU A 107 1.54 -5.07 24.11
CA GLU A 107 0.80 -5.34 22.87
C GLU A 107 -0.07 -6.62 22.85
N TYR A 108 0.03 -7.51 23.84
CA TYR A 108 -0.72 -8.76 23.85
C TYR A 108 -1.57 -8.92 25.12
N SER A 109 -2.88 -8.61 24.99
CA SER A 109 -3.84 -8.93 26.03
C SER A 109 -4.02 -10.44 26.14
N GLN A 110 -3.94 -10.99 27.33
CA GLN A 110 -4.26 -12.38 27.60
C GLN A 110 -5.74 -12.62 27.23
N GLY A 111 -6.01 -13.54 26.29
CA GLY A 111 -7.37 -13.90 25.88
C GLY A 111 -8.05 -14.74 26.96
N GLY A 112 -9.28 -14.41 27.33
CA GLY A 112 -10.07 -15.21 28.25
C GLY A 112 -10.89 -16.34 27.58
N SER A 113 -10.51 -16.78 26.36
CA SER A 113 -11.19 -17.87 25.64
C SER A 113 -10.40 -19.15 25.75
N THR A 114 -11.08 -20.26 26.13
CA THR A 114 -10.45 -21.58 26.28
C THR A 114 -10.08 -22.20 24.94
N ILE A 115 -9.19 -23.21 24.94
CA ILE A 115 -8.86 -24.02 23.76
C ILE A 115 -10.13 -24.61 23.14
N THR A 116 -11.08 -25.11 23.94
CA THR A 116 -12.36 -25.61 23.45
C THR A 116 -13.17 -24.55 22.72
N GLN A 117 -13.23 -23.31 23.24
CA GLN A 117 -13.91 -22.19 22.59
C GLN A 117 -13.22 -21.79 21.28
N GLN A 118 -11.88 -21.75 21.26
CA GLN A 118 -11.12 -21.46 20.05
C GLN A 118 -11.36 -22.53 18.97
N LEU A 119 -11.36 -23.81 19.34
CA LEU A 119 -11.64 -24.91 18.43
C LEU A 119 -13.05 -24.78 17.83
N VAL A 120 -14.06 -24.58 18.67
CA VAL A 120 -15.46 -24.40 18.23
C VAL A 120 -15.59 -23.20 17.28
N LYS A 121 -14.97 -22.09 17.63
CA LYS A 121 -14.92 -20.90 16.77
C LYS A 121 -14.37 -21.26 15.38
N ASN A 122 -13.27 -22.00 15.33
CA ASN A 122 -12.56 -22.28 14.08
C ASN A 122 -13.31 -23.26 13.17
N ILE A 123 -13.98 -24.26 13.72
CA ILE A 123 -14.55 -25.37 12.92
C ILE A 123 -16.07 -25.37 12.79
N TYR A 124 -16.80 -24.64 13.64
CA TYR A 124 -18.27 -24.65 13.62
C TYR A 124 -18.94 -23.29 13.39
N LEU A 125 -18.29 -22.17 13.74
CA LEU A 125 -18.93 -20.86 13.71
C LEU A 125 -18.55 -20.03 12.46
N SER A 126 -19.43 -19.09 12.10
CA SER A 126 -19.14 -18.09 11.08
C SER A 126 -18.32 -16.93 11.67
N ASN A 127 -17.71 -16.15 10.78
CA ASN A 127 -16.78 -15.08 11.14
C ASN A 127 -17.44 -13.77 11.58
N GLU A 128 -18.78 -13.73 11.69
CA GLU A 128 -19.48 -12.53 12.15
C GLU A 128 -19.17 -12.21 13.62
N ARG A 129 -18.78 -10.99 13.88
CA ARG A 129 -18.61 -10.48 15.25
C ARG A 129 -19.97 -10.05 15.81
N SER A 130 -20.73 -11.00 16.34
CA SER A 130 -22.01 -10.73 16.99
C SER A 130 -22.05 -11.31 18.40
N PHE A 131 -22.88 -10.72 19.24
CA PHE A 131 -23.13 -11.25 20.60
C PHE A 131 -23.74 -12.66 20.54
N ASP A 132 -24.58 -12.91 19.54
CA ASP A 132 -25.19 -14.21 19.26
C ASP A 132 -24.13 -15.30 19.00
N ARG A 133 -23.12 -14.98 18.17
CA ARG A 133 -22.00 -15.89 17.92
C ARG A 133 -21.24 -16.25 19.21
N LYS A 134 -21.03 -15.28 20.12
CA LYS A 134 -20.33 -15.57 21.38
C LYS A 134 -21.14 -16.47 22.29
N ILE A 135 -22.47 -16.38 22.28
CA ILE A 135 -23.34 -17.30 22.99
C ILE A 135 -23.26 -18.70 22.37
N LYS A 136 -23.31 -18.80 21.04
CA LYS A 136 -23.15 -20.09 20.33
C LYS A 136 -21.80 -20.73 20.63
N GLU A 137 -20.71 -19.96 20.63
CA GLU A 137 -19.39 -20.44 20.99
C GLU A 137 -19.35 -21.11 22.36
N VAL A 138 -19.98 -20.49 23.36
CA VAL A 138 -20.06 -21.02 24.71
C VAL A 138 -20.90 -22.32 24.76
N VAL A 139 -22.08 -22.33 24.12
CA VAL A 139 -22.96 -23.50 24.10
C VAL A 139 -22.32 -24.66 23.34
N TYR A 140 -21.70 -24.38 22.20
CA TYR A 140 -21.07 -25.42 21.39
C TYR A 140 -19.81 -25.99 22.07
N ALA A 141 -19.03 -25.15 22.76
CA ALA A 141 -17.90 -25.61 23.56
C ALA A 141 -18.33 -26.55 24.66
N TYR A 142 -19.43 -26.22 25.35
CA TYR A 142 -20.01 -27.08 26.38
C TYR A 142 -20.51 -28.43 25.79
N GLU A 143 -21.22 -28.40 24.66
CA GLU A 143 -21.68 -29.60 23.98
C GLU A 143 -20.53 -30.45 23.42
N LEU A 144 -19.44 -29.84 22.99
CA LEU A 144 -18.24 -30.53 22.53
C LEU A 144 -17.58 -31.32 23.68
N GLU A 145 -17.37 -30.66 24.85
CA GLU A 145 -16.82 -31.33 26.05
C GLU A 145 -17.70 -32.42 26.63
N ARG A 146 -18.98 -32.38 26.35
CA ARG A 146 -19.88 -33.50 26.70
C ARG A 146 -19.68 -34.76 25.86
N LYS A 147 -19.14 -34.62 24.65
CA LYS A 147 -18.99 -35.69 23.67
C LYS A 147 -17.57 -36.24 23.56
N HIS A 148 -16.59 -35.43 23.90
CA HIS A 148 -15.17 -35.70 23.70
C HIS A 148 -14.39 -35.52 24.98
N THR A 149 -13.31 -36.27 25.16
CA THR A 149 -12.34 -36.06 26.24
C THR A 149 -11.52 -34.81 26.00
N LYS A 150 -10.82 -34.32 27.03
CA LYS A 150 -9.90 -33.21 26.89
C LYS A 150 -8.78 -33.51 25.87
N ASP A 151 -8.29 -34.74 25.87
CA ASP A 151 -7.27 -35.19 24.91
C ASP A 151 -7.80 -35.18 23.48
N ASP A 152 -9.03 -35.68 23.23
CA ASP A 152 -9.66 -35.58 21.92
C ASP A 152 -9.80 -34.13 21.44
N ILE A 153 -10.21 -33.22 22.32
CA ILE A 153 -10.39 -31.80 22.02
C ILE A 153 -9.04 -31.14 21.72
N PHE A 154 -8.01 -31.47 22.50
CA PHE A 154 -6.66 -30.92 22.28
C PHE A 154 -6.05 -31.44 20.97
N GLU A 155 -6.23 -32.71 20.66
CA GLU A 155 -5.86 -33.30 19.37
C GLU A 155 -6.56 -32.62 18.21
N MET A 156 -7.91 -32.48 18.30
CA MET A 156 -8.68 -31.73 17.31
C MET A 156 -8.17 -30.29 17.15
N TYR A 157 -7.82 -29.61 18.25
CA TYR A 157 -7.27 -28.25 18.22
C TYR A 157 -5.97 -28.20 17.44
N LEU A 158 -5.00 -29.03 17.78
CA LEU A 158 -3.69 -29.07 17.12
C LEU A 158 -3.80 -29.41 15.63
N ASN A 159 -4.79 -30.21 15.25
CA ASN A 159 -5.03 -30.60 13.86
C ASN A 159 -5.81 -29.56 13.05
N ASN A 160 -6.63 -28.70 13.69
CA ASN A 160 -7.53 -27.79 12.98
C ASN A 160 -7.24 -26.30 13.18
N VAL A 161 -6.25 -25.95 13.98
CA VAL A 161 -5.86 -24.55 14.13
C VAL A 161 -5.02 -24.11 12.93
N TYR A 162 -5.24 -22.87 12.49
CA TYR A 162 -4.51 -22.26 11.37
C TYR A 162 -3.27 -21.52 11.88
N PHE A 163 -2.11 -21.84 11.32
CA PHE A 163 -0.81 -21.28 11.72
C PHE A 163 -0.24 -20.26 10.73
N GLY A 164 -0.99 -19.83 9.73
CA GLY A 164 -0.47 -18.99 8.64
C GLY A 164 0.21 -19.81 7.52
N GLU A 165 0.69 -19.15 6.47
CA GLU A 165 1.37 -19.78 5.32
C GLU A 165 0.65 -21.02 4.77
N GLN A 166 -0.69 -21.02 4.82
CA GLN A 166 -1.53 -22.14 4.37
C GLN A 166 -1.37 -23.41 5.21
N SER A 167 -0.84 -23.31 6.43
CA SER A 167 -0.68 -24.43 7.33
C SER A 167 -1.88 -24.58 8.26
N LEU A 168 -2.74 -25.55 7.95
CA LEU A 168 -3.75 -26.06 8.86
C LEU A 168 -3.15 -27.25 9.62
N GLY A 169 -3.18 -27.17 10.95
CA GLY A 169 -2.59 -28.17 11.86
C GLY A 169 -1.09 -27.98 12.08
N ILE A 170 -0.68 -28.39 13.27
CA ILE A 170 0.68 -28.19 13.79
C ILE A 170 1.76 -28.94 12.97
N VAL A 171 1.42 -30.11 12.42
CA VAL A 171 2.35 -30.91 11.58
C VAL A 171 2.67 -30.17 10.29
N ASN A 172 1.65 -29.62 9.63
CA ASN A 172 1.85 -28.83 8.42
C ASN A 172 2.65 -27.57 8.72
N ALA A 173 2.37 -26.90 9.85
CA ALA A 173 3.14 -25.74 10.28
C ALA A 173 4.63 -26.06 10.48
N SER A 174 4.96 -27.17 11.15
CA SER A 174 6.33 -27.63 11.32
C SER A 174 7.06 -27.81 9.98
N LYS A 175 6.41 -28.44 9.01
CA LYS A 175 6.97 -28.67 7.67
C LYS A 175 7.14 -27.38 6.87
N ILE A 176 6.13 -26.51 6.90
CA ILE A 176 6.14 -25.27 6.13
C ILE A 176 7.17 -24.28 6.69
N TYR A 177 7.20 -24.07 8.00
CA TYR A 177 8.09 -23.08 8.59
C TYR A 177 9.54 -23.54 8.69
N PHE A 178 9.77 -24.84 8.96
CA PHE A 178 11.11 -25.35 9.30
C PHE A 178 11.55 -26.55 8.48
N GLY A 179 10.68 -27.16 7.66
CA GLY A 179 10.99 -28.37 6.89
C GLY A 179 11.23 -29.60 7.77
N LYS A 180 10.69 -29.63 9.00
CA LYS A 180 10.97 -30.63 10.04
C LYS A 180 9.72 -31.40 10.45
N GLU A 181 9.91 -32.61 10.95
CA GLU A 181 8.88 -33.32 11.70
C GLU A 181 8.75 -32.72 13.13
N LEU A 182 7.57 -32.82 13.75
CA LEU A 182 7.33 -32.24 15.08
C LEU A 182 8.36 -32.62 16.13
N LYS A 183 8.80 -33.88 16.14
CA LYS A 183 9.80 -34.42 17.08
C LYS A 183 11.22 -33.82 16.91
N GLN A 184 11.46 -33.11 15.82
CA GLN A 184 12.75 -32.50 15.51
C GLN A 184 12.81 -31.00 15.83
N LEU A 185 11.69 -30.42 16.22
CA LEU A 185 11.61 -29.00 16.54
C LEU A 185 12.35 -28.69 17.86
N SER A 186 13.16 -27.64 17.86
CA SER A 186 13.75 -27.05 19.05
C SER A 186 12.74 -26.19 19.82
N LEU A 187 13.04 -25.86 21.07
CA LEU A 187 12.25 -24.94 21.89
C LEU A 187 12.01 -23.59 21.17
N ALA A 188 13.03 -23.05 20.49
CA ALA A 188 12.92 -21.81 19.73
C ALA A 188 11.93 -21.92 18.56
N GLU A 189 11.88 -23.06 17.88
CA GLU A 189 10.99 -23.32 16.76
C GLU A 189 9.55 -23.61 17.21
N VAL A 190 9.38 -24.41 18.28
CA VAL A 190 8.06 -24.69 18.86
C VAL A 190 7.42 -23.40 19.37
N SER A 191 8.14 -22.60 20.17
CA SER A 191 7.62 -21.34 20.71
C SER A 191 7.26 -20.31 19.62
N MET A 192 7.96 -20.34 18.49
CA MET A 192 7.58 -19.53 17.34
C MET A 192 6.26 -20.00 16.72
N ILE A 193 6.13 -21.30 16.38
CA ILE A 193 4.90 -21.84 15.74
C ILE A 193 3.70 -21.66 16.66
N VAL A 194 3.79 -22.03 17.91
CA VAL A 194 2.69 -21.98 18.88
C VAL A 194 2.17 -20.56 19.10
N GLY A 195 2.99 -19.55 18.89
CA GLY A 195 2.58 -18.15 18.96
C GLY A 195 1.74 -17.66 17.79
N LEU A 196 1.75 -18.33 16.64
CA LEU A 196 1.16 -17.84 15.40
C LEU A 196 -0.37 -17.76 15.39
N PRO A 197 -1.15 -18.69 16.01
CA PRO A 197 -2.60 -18.68 15.94
C PRO A 197 -3.27 -17.40 16.44
N ALA A 198 -2.60 -16.61 17.26
CA ALA A 198 -3.10 -15.33 17.76
C ALA A 198 -3.38 -14.30 16.62
N ALA A 199 -2.54 -14.30 15.57
CA ALA A 199 -2.70 -13.48 14.37
C ALA A 199 -1.87 -14.07 13.21
N PRO A 200 -2.26 -15.18 12.59
CA PRO A 200 -1.40 -16.03 11.77
C PRO A 200 -0.71 -15.31 10.61
N SER A 201 -1.44 -14.45 9.90
CA SER A 201 -0.86 -13.70 8.78
C SER A 201 0.06 -12.57 9.21
N ARG A 202 -0.28 -11.87 10.31
CA ARG A 202 0.57 -10.79 10.83
C ARG A 202 1.84 -11.34 11.49
N LEU A 203 1.71 -12.44 12.22
CA LEU A 203 2.80 -13.06 12.99
C LEU A 203 3.61 -14.08 12.17
N SER A 204 3.29 -14.31 10.89
CA SER A 204 4.10 -15.20 10.07
C SER A 204 5.54 -14.69 10.00
N PRO A 205 6.55 -15.47 10.45
CA PRO A 205 7.96 -15.05 10.36
C PRO A 205 8.47 -15.08 8.92
N ILE A 206 7.68 -15.57 7.98
CA ILE A 206 8.01 -15.68 6.56
C ILE A 206 7.37 -14.53 5.75
N SER A 207 6.08 -14.26 5.90
CA SER A 207 5.33 -13.27 5.09
C SER A 207 4.82 -12.07 5.88
N GLY A 208 4.71 -12.21 7.19
CA GLY A 208 4.22 -11.18 8.11
C GLY A 208 5.34 -10.29 8.67
N ASP A 209 5.08 -9.74 9.85
CA ASP A 209 6.02 -8.92 10.61
C ASP A 209 6.90 -9.81 11.49
N PHE A 210 8.18 -9.94 11.10
CA PHE A 210 9.15 -10.79 11.81
C PHE A 210 9.41 -10.33 13.24
N GLU A 211 9.45 -9.01 13.48
CA GLU A 211 9.69 -8.48 14.83
C GLU A 211 8.49 -8.75 15.73
N ALA A 212 7.27 -8.56 15.24
CA ALA A 212 6.06 -8.93 15.96
C ALA A 212 5.99 -10.45 16.24
N ALA A 213 6.44 -11.29 15.29
CA ALA A 213 6.56 -12.73 15.50
C ALA A 213 7.57 -13.06 16.61
N LYS A 214 8.71 -12.38 16.65
CA LYS A 214 9.73 -12.52 17.71
C LYS A 214 9.20 -12.09 19.08
N GLU A 215 8.46 -11.00 19.14
CA GLU A 215 7.82 -10.58 20.39
C GLU A 215 6.78 -11.61 20.86
N ARG A 216 5.98 -12.15 19.95
CA ARG A 216 5.03 -13.23 20.31
C ARG A 216 5.73 -14.52 20.74
N GLN A 217 6.87 -14.88 20.12
CA GLN A 217 7.72 -16.00 20.57
C GLN A 217 8.20 -15.79 22.01
N LYS A 218 8.66 -14.59 22.34
CA LYS A 218 9.08 -14.23 23.72
C LYS A 218 7.92 -14.39 24.70
N TYR A 219 6.71 -13.97 24.31
CA TYR A 219 5.52 -14.18 25.13
C TYR A 219 5.29 -15.67 25.43
N VAL A 220 5.33 -16.55 24.41
CA VAL A 220 5.17 -18.01 24.61
C VAL A 220 6.21 -18.54 25.57
N LEU A 221 7.50 -18.17 25.38
CA LEU A 221 8.60 -18.59 26.25
C LEU A 221 8.42 -18.09 27.69
N SER A 222 7.88 -16.88 27.88
CA SER A 222 7.60 -16.35 29.21
C SER A 222 6.50 -17.14 29.93
N GLN A 223 5.43 -17.48 29.20
CA GLN A 223 4.36 -18.30 29.77
C GLN A 223 4.86 -19.70 30.15
N MET A 224 5.68 -20.33 29.29
CA MET A 224 6.30 -21.63 29.61
C MET A 224 7.20 -21.55 30.88
N TYR A 225 7.91 -20.44 31.04
CA TYR A 225 8.71 -20.20 32.26
C TYR A 225 7.81 -20.02 33.51
N TYR A 226 6.74 -19.22 33.42
CA TYR A 226 5.82 -19.00 34.55
C TYR A 226 5.09 -20.28 34.95
N GLU A 227 4.79 -21.14 33.99
CA GLU A 227 4.18 -22.47 34.21
C GLU A 227 5.23 -23.56 34.58
N GLU A 228 6.46 -23.15 34.89
CA GLU A 228 7.58 -24.03 35.33
C GLU A 228 7.90 -25.17 34.34
N LYS A 229 7.60 -24.94 33.02
CA LYS A 229 7.89 -25.92 31.96
C LYS A 229 9.33 -25.84 31.45
N ILE A 230 9.94 -24.68 31.57
CA ILE A 230 11.32 -24.40 31.16
C ILE A 230 12.01 -23.50 32.21
N THR A 231 13.32 -23.50 32.22
CA THR A 231 14.13 -22.57 33.03
C THR A 231 14.28 -21.21 32.35
N LEU A 232 14.65 -20.18 33.12
CA LEU A 232 14.92 -18.85 32.55
C LEU A 232 16.08 -18.90 31.53
N GLU A 233 17.11 -19.71 31.77
CA GLU A 233 18.24 -19.87 30.86
C GLU A 233 17.82 -20.47 29.53
N GLU A 234 16.96 -21.49 29.54
CA GLU A 234 16.39 -22.09 28.34
C GLU A 234 15.53 -21.09 27.55
N ALA A 235 14.68 -20.30 28.21
CA ALA A 235 13.88 -19.26 27.58
C ALA A 235 14.76 -18.19 26.92
N GLN A 236 15.78 -17.70 27.61
CA GLN A 236 16.72 -16.72 27.09
C GLN A 236 17.48 -17.25 25.86
N LYS A 237 17.99 -18.47 25.94
CA LYS A 237 18.71 -19.13 24.87
C LYS A 237 17.81 -19.34 23.64
N ALA A 238 16.57 -19.80 23.84
CA ALA A 238 15.61 -20.01 22.75
C ALA A 238 15.23 -18.67 22.07
N SER A 239 15.00 -17.62 22.86
CA SER A 239 14.70 -16.27 22.35
C SER A 239 15.84 -15.69 21.51
N ALA A 240 17.10 -15.91 21.90
CA ALA A 240 18.28 -15.43 21.18
C ALA A 240 18.65 -16.29 19.97
N THR A 241 18.04 -17.47 19.81
CA THR A 241 18.37 -18.39 18.72
C THR A 241 17.91 -17.83 17.38
N THR A 242 18.82 -17.82 16.39
CA THR A 242 18.46 -17.52 15.00
C THR A 242 17.69 -18.69 14.40
N LEU A 243 16.50 -18.43 13.88
CA LEU A 243 15.64 -19.43 13.28
C LEU A 243 16.00 -19.65 11.80
N ASN A 244 16.22 -20.90 11.43
CA ASN A 244 16.40 -21.28 10.02
C ASN A 244 15.01 -21.56 9.42
N LEU A 245 14.39 -20.53 8.87
CA LEU A 245 13.10 -20.67 8.21
C LEU A 245 13.23 -21.34 6.85
N ASN A 246 12.29 -22.22 6.54
CA ASN A 246 12.22 -22.90 5.25
C ASN A 246 11.60 -21.95 4.20
N ALA A 247 12.43 -21.06 3.64
CA ALA A 247 12.00 -20.01 2.71
C ALA A 247 11.68 -20.52 1.29
N GLU A 248 11.97 -21.78 0.98
CA GLU A 248 11.94 -22.30 -0.41
C GLU A 248 10.62 -22.97 -0.81
N THR A 249 9.71 -23.23 0.09
CA THR A 249 8.46 -23.92 -0.24
C THR A 249 7.46 -22.99 -0.94
N GLU A 250 7.25 -23.18 -2.24
CA GLU A 250 6.17 -22.67 -3.12
C GLU A 250 6.22 -21.22 -3.62
N ARG A 251 7.12 -20.34 -3.14
CA ARG A 251 7.12 -18.93 -3.56
C ARG A 251 7.71 -18.64 -4.95
N ALA A 252 8.51 -19.56 -5.48
CA ALA A 252 9.08 -19.41 -6.82
C ALA A 252 8.04 -19.40 -7.96
N SER A 253 6.78 -19.67 -7.67
CA SER A 253 5.71 -19.78 -8.66
C SER A 253 4.60 -18.74 -8.57
N ILE A 254 4.61 -17.82 -7.57
CA ILE A 254 3.57 -16.79 -7.50
C ILE A 254 3.73 -15.83 -8.67
N LYS A 255 2.76 -15.88 -9.57
CA LYS A 255 2.70 -14.96 -10.69
C LYS A 255 2.19 -13.60 -10.19
N TYR A 256 2.93 -12.53 -10.50
CA TYR A 256 2.59 -11.16 -10.08
C TYR A 256 2.54 -10.96 -8.55
N PRO A 257 3.58 -11.31 -7.80
CA PRO A 257 3.51 -11.43 -6.34
C PRO A 257 3.14 -10.14 -5.61
N TYR A 258 3.67 -8.99 -6.03
CA TYR A 258 3.32 -7.69 -5.43
C TYR A 258 1.85 -7.32 -5.62
N PHE A 259 1.27 -7.65 -6.78
CA PHE A 259 -0.16 -7.43 -7.01
C PHE A 259 -1.00 -8.38 -6.15
N VAL A 260 -0.61 -9.66 -6.08
CA VAL A 260 -1.28 -10.66 -5.24
C VAL A 260 -1.28 -10.25 -3.77
N ASP A 261 -0.12 -9.83 -3.24
CA ASP A 261 -0.02 -9.41 -1.84
C ASP A 261 -0.84 -8.16 -1.55
N TYR A 262 -0.89 -7.22 -2.50
CA TYR A 262 -1.72 -6.04 -2.36
C TYR A 262 -3.21 -6.40 -2.38
N VAL A 263 -3.65 -7.29 -3.27
CA VAL A 263 -5.04 -7.80 -3.28
C VAL A 263 -5.38 -8.50 -1.97
N LYS A 264 -4.48 -9.34 -1.45
CA LYS A 264 -4.68 -10.02 -0.15
C LYS A 264 -4.86 -9.01 0.99
N LYS A 265 -4.04 -7.95 1.02
CA LYS A 265 -4.18 -6.88 2.00
C LYS A 265 -5.55 -6.20 1.88
N GLU A 266 -5.94 -5.79 0.68
CA GLU A 266 -7.23 -5.15 0.43
C GLU A 266 -8.42 -6.04 0.80
N LEU A 267 -8.33 -7.36 0.57
CA LEU A 267 -9.36 -8.31 1.00
C LEU A 267 -9.51 -8.35 2.52
N ARG A 268 -8.40 -8.40 3.25
CA ARG A 268 -8.41 -8.36 4.72
C ARG A 268 -8.98 -7.06 5.26
N ASP A 269 -8.58 -5.95 4.68
CA ASP A 269 -9.06 -4.61 5.08
C ASP A 269 -10.58 -4.47 4.84
N LYS A 270 -11.11 -5.07 3.77
CA LYS A 270 -12.53 -4.96 3.36
C LYS A 270 -13.44 -6.01 4.00
N LEU A 271 -12.98 -7.25 4.08
CA LEU A 271 -13.80 -8.40 4.52
C LEU A 271 -13.42 -8.92 5.92
N GLY A 272 -12.28 -8.47 6.44
CA GLY A 272 -11.69 -8.97 7.67
C GLY A 272 -10.79 -10.19 7.45
N GLU A 273 -9.83 -10.38 8.37
CA GLU A 273 -8.86 -11.48 8.34
C GLU A 273 -9.54 -12.86 8.26
N GLU A 274 -10.52 -13.05 9.11
CA GLU A 274 -11.26 -14.30 9.24
C GLU A 274 -11.97 -14.74 7.95
N ALA A 275 -12.60 -13.79 7.24
CA ALA A 275 -13.29 -14.07 5.98
C ALA A 275 -12.31 -14.51 4.88
N TYR A 276 -11.14 -13.90 4.84
CA TYR A 276 -10.08 -14.28 3.91
C TYR A 276 -9.50 -15.66 4.22
N GLU A 277 -9.20 -15.94 5.50
CA GLU A 277 -8.58 -17.19 5.95
C GLU A 277 -9.54 -18.40 5.88
N SER A 278 -10.86 -18.17 5.94
CA SER A 278 -11.87 -19.23 5.74
C SER A 278 -11.77 -19.90 4.37
N GLY A 279 -11.19 -19.22 3.39
CA GLY A 279 -11.07 -19.74 2.02
C GLY A 279 -12.39 -19.78 1.25
N GLY A 280 -12.33 -20.33 0.04
CA GLY A 280 -13.51 -20.50 -0.82
C GLY A 280 -13.92 -19.24 -1.59
N LEU A 281 -13.13 -18.18 -1.51
CA LEU A 281 -13.42 -16.94 -2.20
C LEU A 281 -13.01 -17.00 -3.67
N LYS A 282 -13.88 -16.51 -4.53
CA LYS A 282 -13.59 -16.22 -5.95
C LYS A 282 -13.40 -14.72 -6.09
N ILE A 283 -12.16 -14.29 -6.29
CA ILE A 283 -11.75 -12.89 -6.30
C ILE A 283 -11.55 -12.43 -7.74
N HIS A 284 -12.45 -11.60 -8.25
CA HIS A 284 -12.35 -10.98 -9.57
C HIS A 284 -11.53 -9.71 -9.45
N THR A 285 -10.28 -9.75 -9.95
CA THR A 285 -9.34 -8.64 -9.86
C THR A 285 -9.33 -7.80 -11.13
N THR A 286 -8.70 -6.63 -11.04
CA THR A 286 -8.55 -5.68 -12.14
C THR A 286 -7.32 -5.94 -13.01
N LEU A 287 -6.48 -6.92 -12.67
CA LEU A 287 -5.20 -7.20 -13.33
C LEU A 287 -5.37 -7.46 -14.82
N ASP A 288 -4.59 -6.76 -15.63
CA ASP A 288 -4.37 -7.08 -17.05
C ASP A 288 -3.02 -7.75 -17.23
N PRO A 289 -2.96 -9.07 -17.47
CA PRO A 289 -1.70 -9.79 -17.64
C PRO A 289 -0.86 -9.28 -18.81
N GLY A 290 -1.49 -8.73 -19.85
CA GLY A 290 -0.79 -8.14 -20.99
C GLY A 290 -0.08 -6.85 -20.62
N ILE A 291 -0.78 -5.95 -19.93
CA ILE A 291 -0.23 -4.69 -19.44
C ILE A 291 0.85 -4.96 -18.37
N GLN A 292 0.62 -5.90 -17.46
CA GLN A 292 1.58 -6.29 -16.43
C GLN A 292 2.89 -6.79 -17.06
N LYS A 293 2.81 -7.69 -18.04
CA LYS A 293 3.98 -8.20 -18.76
C LYS A 293 4.77 -7.10 -19.48
N ILE A 294 4.08 -6.18 -20.16
CA ILE A 294 4.72 -5.01 -20.80
C ILE A 294 5.49 -4.20 -19.75
N THR A 295 4.87 -3.96 -18.59
CA THR A 295 5.43 -3.17 -17.49
C THR A 295 6.69 -3.83 -16.91
N GLU A 296 6.62 -5.12 -16.61
CA GLU A 296 7.76 -5.92 -16.09
C GLU A 296 8.93 -5.95 -17.08
N GLN A 297 8.64 -6.21 -18.35
CA GLN A 297 9.67 -6.26 -19.39
C GLN A 297 10.35 -4.91 -19.61
N ALA A 298 9.60 -3.82 -19.63
CA ALA A 298 10.14 -2.47 -19.79
C ALA A 298 11.07 -2.11 -18.62
N ALA A 299 10.65 -2.37 -17.38
CA ALA A 299 11.42 -2.10 -16.17
C ALA A 299 12.70 -2.94 -16.11
N THR A 300 12.59 -4.26 -16.25
CA THR A 300 13.73 -5.18 -16.20
C THR A 300 14.78 -4.85 -17.26
N LYS A 301 14.33 -4.64 -18.52
CA LYS A 301 15.23 -4.31 -19.63
C LYS A 301 16.00 -3.01 -19.38
N HIS A 302 15.33 -1.98 -18.90
CA HIS A 302 15.97 -0.67 -18.72
C HIS A 302 16.88 -0.65 -17.50
N VAL A 303 16.46 -1.17 -16.34
CA VAL A 303 17.29 -1.21 -15.13
C VAL A 303 18.58 -2.01 -15.36
N ALA A 304 18.55 -3.07 -16.18
CA ALA A 304 19.74 -3.80 -16.56
C ALA A 304 20.81 -2.90 -17.22
N THR A 305 20.41 -1.85 -17.92
CA THR A 305 21.34 -0.88 -18.53
C THR A 305 21.88 0.16 -17.54
N LEU A 306 21.30 0.26 -16.35
CA LEU A 306 21.61 1.26 -15.33
C LEU A 306 22.49 0.73 -14.17
N LYS A 307 22.92 -0.53 -14.20
CA LYS A 307 23.73 -1.15 -13.13
C LYS A 307 24.96 -0.32 -12.75
N TYR A 308 25.65 0.30 -13.73
CA TYR A 308 26.79 1.15 -13.49
C TYR A 308 26.47 2.47 -12.77
N ARG A 309 25.19 2.84 -12.71
CA ARG A 309 24.66 4.01 -12.00
C ARG A 309 24.23 3.72 -10.57
N ASN A 310 24.53 2.54 -10.03
CA ASN A 310 24.04 2.09 -8.73
C ASN A 310 22.49 2.09 -8.66
N VAL A 311 21.86 1.47 -9.65
CA VAL A 311 20.40 1.29 -9.71
C VAL A 311 20.10 -0.19 -9.60
N THR A 312 19.30 -0.58 -8.62
CA THR A 312 18.98 -1.98 -8.34
C THR A 312 17.50 -2.31 -8.53
N ASN A 313 16.62 -1.30 -8.53
CA ASN A 313 15.19 -1.54 -8.53
C ASN A 313 14.39 -0.51 -9.35
N ALA A 314 13.17 -0.92 -9.72
CA ALA A 314 12.15 -0.05 -10.30
C ALA A 314 10.76 -0.54 -9.89
N ALA A 315 9.82 0.39 -9.77
CA ALA A 315 8.42 0.13 -9.56
C ALA A 315 7.57 0.86 -10.60
N ALA A 316 6.42 0.30 -10.94
CA ALA A 316 5.51 0.93 -11.88
C ALA A 316 4.04 0.57 -11.58
N LEU A 317 3.16 1.53 -11.84
CA LEU A 317 1.72 1.36 -11.70
C LEU A 317 1.02 1.87 -12.96
N VAL A 318 0.04 1.11 -13.44
CA VAL A 318 -0.82 1.49 -14.58
C VAL A 318 -2.26 1.53 -14.10
N LEU A 319 -2.90 2.68 -14.22
CA LEU A 319 -4.28 2.92 -13.83
C LEU A 319 -5.13 3.25 -15.07
N ASP A 320 -6.27 2.61 -15.18
CA ASP A 320 -7.32 2.96 -16.14
C ASP A 320 -8.06 4.20 -15.62
N ASN A 321 -7.95 5.31 -16.34
CA ASN A 321 -8.50 6.58 -15.86
C ASN A 321 -10.03 6.54 -15.75
N LYS A 322 -10.70 5.81 -16.64
CA LYS A 322 -12.17 5.76 -16.68
C LYS A 322 -12.74 4.98 -15.49
N THR A 323 -12.12 3.87 -15.12
CA THR A 323 -12.67 2.95 -14.12
C THR A 323 -11.99 3.07 -12.74
N GLY A 324 -10.78 3.62 -12.67
CA GLY A 324 -9.95 3.59 -11.47
C GLY A 324 -9.24 2.24 -11.24
N GLU A 325 -9.39 1.30 -12.17
CA GLU A 325 -8.81 -0.04 -12.03
C GLU A 325 -7.29 -0.03 -12.22
N VAL A 326 -6.58 -0.62 -11.31
CA VAL A 326 -5.14 -0.86 -11.41
C VAL A 326 -4.92 -2.05 -12.34
N ARG A 327 -4.46 -1.77 -13.56
CA ARG A 327 -4.23 -2.78 -14.61
C ARG A 327 -2.90 -3.50 -14.46
N ALA A 328 -1.92 -2.85 -13.86
CA ALA A 328 -0.63 -3.45 -13.54
C ALA A 328 -0.01 -2.80 -12.31
N MET A 329 0.64 -3.62 -11.49
CA MET A 329 1.40 -3.21 -10.31
C MET A 329 2.71 -3.97 -10.25
N LEU A 330 3.81 -3.28 -10.47
CA LEU A 330 5.17 -3.78 -10.30
C LEU A 330 5.78 -3.11 -9.06
N GLY A 331 5.82 -3.80 -7.93
CA GLY A 331 6.37 -3.26 -6.68
C GLY A 331 7.89 -3.29 -6.60
N GLY A 332 8.53 -4.09 -7.46
CA GLY A 332 9.97 -4.25 -7.54
C GLY A 332 10.34 -5.30 -8.59
N LEU A 333 11.63 -5.42 -8.93
CA LEU A 333 12.11 -6.32 -9.98
C LEU A 333 12.33 -7.76 -9.50
N ASP A 334 12.61 -7.95 -8.22
CA ASP A 334 12.93 -9.26 -7.64
C ASP A 334 12.25 -9.40 -6.28
N TYR A 335 11.11 -10.08 -6.29
CA TYR A 335 10.30 -10.31 -5.09
C TYR A 335 11.01 -11.19 -4.05
N ASN A 336 11.90 -12.11 -4.50
CA ASN A 336 12.63 -12.98 -3.57
C ASN A 336 13.71 -12.21 -2.80
N LYS A 337 14.29 -11.17 -3.42
CA LYS A 337 15.25 -10.30 -2.75
C LYS A 337 14.59 -9.29 -1.83
N SER A 338 13.41 -8.78 -2.20
CA SER A 338 12.70 -7.80 -1.40
C SER A 338 11.20 -7.89 -1.64
N LYS A 339 10.45 -8.06 -0.57
CA LYS A 339 8.98 -8.05 -0.58
C LYS A 339 8.40 -6.64 -0.48
N VAL A 340 9.25 -5.63 -0.33
CA VAL A 340 8.82 -4.23 -0.26
C VAL A 340 8.14 -3.84 -1.58
N ASN A 341 6.85 -3.55 -1.50
CA ASN A 341 6.08 -3.02 -2.62
C ASN A 341 6.27 -1.51 -2.70
N VAL A 342 7.17 -1.05 -3.57
CA VAL A 342 7.48 0.38 -3.70
C VAL A 342 6.29 1.19 -4.22
N THR A 343 5.30 0.57 -4.87
CA THR A 343 4.10 1.30 -5.30
C THR A 343 3.27 1.84 -4.14
N THR A 344 3.38 1.21 -2.97
CA THR A 344 2.69 1.60 -1.72
C THR A 344 3.64 2.07 -0.62
N SER A 345 4.95 2.05 -0.88
CA SER A 345 5.95 2.56 0.07
C SER A 345 6.15 4.06 -0.13
N LYS A 346 6.34 4.78 0.97
CA LYS A 346 6.60 6.23 0.94
C LYS A 346 7.98 6.53 0.39
N ARG A 347 8.06 7.45 -0.56
CA ARG A 347 9.28 7.95 -1.21
C ARG A 347 9.13 9.43 -1.54
N GLN A 348 10.22 10.17 -1.60
CA GLN A 348 10.19 11.57 -2.00
C GLN A 348 9.90 11.70 -3.50
N PRO A 349 8.81 12.37 -3.92
CA PRO A 349 8.43 12.51 -5.33
C PRO A 349 9.29 13.52 -6.10
N GLY A 350 10.03 14.37 -5.41
CA GLY A 350 10.78 15.43 -6.04
C GLY A 350 9.91 16.30 -6.95
N SER A 351 10.44 16.75 -8.06
CA SER A 351 9.73 17.62 -9.00
C SER A 351 8.45 17.05 -9.61
N SER A 352 8.13 15.74 -9.44
CA SER A 352 6.82 15.22 -9.86
C SER A 352 5.67 15.73 -8.98
N PHE A 353 5.97 16.33 -7.83
CA PHE A 353 4.99 16.99 -6.96
C PHE A 353 4.59 18.41 -7.44
N LYS A 354 5.37 19.04 -8.29
CA LYS A 354 5.12 20.43 -8.76
C LYS A 354 3.73 20.68 -9.38
N PRO A 355 3.12 19.75 -10.15
CA PRO A 355 1.75 19.96 -10.63
C PRO A 355 0.74 20.21 -9.51
N ILE A 356 0.92 19.61 -8.32
CA ILE A 356 0.09 19.84 -7.14
C ILE A 356 0.25 21.27 -6.64
N VAL A 357 1.50 21.74 -6.54
CA VAL A 357 1.83 23.13 -6.15
C VAL A 357 1.20 24.16 -7.09
N TYR A 358 1.33 23.94 -8.40
CA TYR A 358 0.75 24.87 -9.38
C TYR A 358 -0.77 24.75 -9.48
N THR A 359 -1.34 23.60 -9.18
CA THR A 359 -2.81 23.45 -9.00
C THR A 359 -3.29 24.29 -7.83
N ALA A 360 -2.56 24.26 -6.69
CA ALA A 360 -2.85 25.17 -5.57
C ALA A 360 -2.77 26.65 -6.00
N GLY A 361 -1.81 26.99 -6.88
CA GLY A 361 -1.74 28.32 -7.50
C GLY A 361 -2.99 28.68 -8.31
N LEU A 362 -3.41 27.79 -9.21
CA LEU A 362 -4.60 27.98 -10.05
C LEU A 362 -5.87 28.14 -9.21
N LEU A 363 -6.02 27.38 -8.13
CA LEU A 363 -7.11 27.50 -7.16
C LEU A 363 -7.09 28.84 -6.39
N ASN A 364 -5.93 29.50 -6.31
CA ASN A 364 -5.73 30.76 -5.61
C ASN A 364 -5.50 31.95 -6.56
N LYS A 365 -6.21 31.96 -7.70
CA LYS A 365 -6.28 33.05 -8.69
C LYS A 365 -5.00 33.30 -9.50
N TYR A 366 -3.94 32.48 -9.37
CA TYR A 366 -2.84 32.50 -10.32
C TYR A 366 -3.29 31.85 -11.62
N THR A 367 -2.67 32.23 -12.73
CA THR A 367 -2.97 31.71 -14.07
C THR A 367 -1.75 31.06 -14.69
N ALA A 368 -1.92 30.33 -15.77
CA ALA A 368 -0.79 29.76 -16.50
C ALA A 368 0.16 30.83 -17.07
N SER A 369 -0.32 32.06 -17.26
CA SER A 369 0.46 33.23 -17.69
C SER A 369 1.05 34.06 -16.56
N SER A 370 0.68 33.79 -15.29
CA SER A 370 1.23 34.52 -14.13
C SER A 370 2.75 34.41 -14.11
N ARG A 371 3.42 35.52 -13.84
CA ARG A 371 4.88 35.60 -13.85
C ARG A 371 5.47 35.30 -12.47
N LEU A 372 6.48 34.46 -12.47
CA LEU A 372 7.27 34.09 -11.30
C LEU A 372 8.74 34.43 -11.57
N TRP A 373 9.48 34.70 -10.51
CA TRP A 373 10.90 35.03 -10.59
C TRP A 373 11.76 33.77 -10.58
N ASP A 374 12.60 33.59 -11.59
CA ASP A 374 13.62 32.55 -11.66
C ASP A 374 15.02 33.18 -11.54
N GLY A 375 15.44 33.41 -10.32
CA GLY A 375 16.73 33.97 -9.98
C GLY A 375 17.23 33.54 -8.61
N ARG A 376 18.41 33.92 -8.21
CA ARG A 376 18.94 33.62 -6.89
C ARG A 376 18.13 34.35 -5.81
N VAL A 377 17.39 33.61 -5.00
CA VAL A 377 16.57 34.13 -3.90
C VAL A 377 16.91 33.39 -2.62
N ASN A 378 17.06 34.13 -1.53
CA ASN A 378 17.07 33.56 -0.18
C ASN A 378 15.64 33.62 0.37
N PHE A 379 15.04 32.47 0.59
CA PHE A 379 13.68 32.33 1.12
C PHE A 379 13.62 32.36 2.66
N GLY A 380 14.75 32.58 3.33
CA GLY A 380 14.86 32.65 4.78
C GLY A 380 15.32 31.32 5.38
N GLY A 381 15.17 31.17 6.71
CA GLY A 381 15.57 29.99 7.47
C GLY A 381 17.01 30.06 8.01
N ILE A 382 17.32 29.12 8.92
CA ILE A 382 18.65 28.92 9.49
C ILE A 382 18.94 27.41 9.38
N PRO A 383 19.84 26.99 8.45
CA PRO A 383 20.58 27.77 7.47
C PRO A 383 19.71 28.40 6.37
N PRO A 384 20.18 29.42 5.65
CA PRO A 384 19.43 30.09 4.59
C PRO A 384 18.99 29.12 3.49
N TYR A 385 17.70 29.14 3.13
CA TYR A 385 17.16 28.31 2.04
C TYR A 385 17.26 29.03 0.71
N ILE A 386 18.22 28.60 -0.13
CA ILE A 386 18.51 29.18 -1.45
C ILE A 386 18.45 28.06 -2.51
N PRO A 387 17.25 27.76 -3.04
CA PRO A 387 17.08 26.71 -4.05
C PRO A 387 17.80 27.09 -5.36
N ARG A 388 18.27 26.06 -6.07
CA ARG A 388 18.92 26.19 -7.39
C ARG A 388 18.16 25.36 -8.41
N ASN A 389 18.14 25.81 -9.67
CA ASN A 389 17.67 24.98 -10.76
C ASN A 389 18.65 23.82 -11.01
N TYR A 390 18.15 22.73 -11.58
CA TYR A 390 18.95 21.54 -11.86
C TYR A 390 20.18 21.82 -12.74
N ASP A 391 20.03 22.68 -13.73
CA ASP A 391 21.10 23.10 -14.65
C ASP A 391 21.97 24.28 -14.12
N GLY A 392 21.70 24.77 -12.90
CA GLY A 392 22.38 25.88 -12.28
C GLY A 392 22.08 27.26 -12.89
N GLY A 393 21.30 27.31 -13.98
CA GLY A 393 20.94 28.55 -14.68
C GLY A 393 19.69 29.23 -14.09
N TYR A 394 19.57 30.53 -14.35
CA TYR A 394 18.39 31.33 -14.02
C TYR A 394 17.87 32.04 -15.26
N ARG A 395 16.55 32.30 -15.34
CA ARG A 395 15.88 32.81 -16.54
C ARG A 395 15.15 34.15 -16.35
N GLY A 396 15.24 34.71 -15.13
CA GLY A 396 14.48 35.91 -14.78
C GLY A 396 12.98 35.64 -14.63
N TYR A 397 12.15 36.57 -15.04
CA TYR A 397 10.72 36.37 -15.01
C TYR A 397 10.25 35.35 -16.07
N VAL A 398 9.56 34.30 -15.61
CA VAL A 398 8.98 33.25 -16.44
C VAL A 398 7.49 33.10 -16.13
N THR A 399 6.71 32.64 -17.10
CA THR A 399 5.29 32.27 -16.83
C THR A 399 5.20 30.95 -16.07
N VAL A 400 4.08 30.73 -15.38
CA VAL A 400 3.76 29.43 -14.74
C VAL A 400 3.90 28.29 -15.73
N ARG A 401 3.38 28.41 -16.97
CA ARG A 401 3.57 27.42 -18.03
C ARG A 401 5.06 27.11 -18.25
N THR A 402 5.86 28.10 -18.45
CA THR A 402 7.31 27.93 -18.67
C THR A 402 7.99 27.30 -17.47
N ALA A 403 7.67 27.75 -16.27
CA ALA A 403 8.24 27.25 -15.02
C ALA A 403 7.93 25.76 -14.80
N LEU A 404 6.68 25.36 -14.91
CA LEU A 404 6.25 23.96 -14.70
C LEU A 404 6.74 23.05 -15.82
N SER A 405 6.58 23.45 -17.10
CA SER A 405 7.03 22.66 -18.25
C SER A 405 8.52 22.35 -18.22
N ASN A 406 9.34 23.28 -17.73
CA ASN A 406 10.79 23.12 -17.61
C ASN A 406 11.24 22.70 -16.20
N SER A 407 10.29 22.39 -15.32
CA SER A 407 10.59 21.89 -13.97
C SER A 407 11.48 22.82 -13.12
N LEU A 408 11.40 24.15 -13.31
CA LEU A 408 12.25 25.11 -12.59
C LEU A 408 11.96 25.04 -11.08
N ASN A 409 13.02 25.12 -10.28
CA ASN A 409 12.92 24.96 -8.82
C ASN A 409 12.53 26.27 -8.14
N VAL A 410 13.21 27.37 -8.47
CA VAL A 410 13.00 28.65 -7.80
C VAL A 410 11.55 29.13 -7.95
N PRO A 411 10.94 29.13 -9.15
CA PRO A 411 9.54 29.50 -9.32
C PRO A 411 8.55 28.58 -8.59
N ALA A 412 8.88 27.29 -8.41
CA ALA A 412 8.02 26.39 -7.65
C ALA A 412 8.04 26.71 -6.16
N VAL A 413 9.20 27.04 -5.60
CA VAL A 413 9.32 27.51 -4.21
C VAL A 413 8.65 28.87 -4.03
N GLU A 414 8.80 29.78 -5.01
CA GLU A 414 8.09 31.06 -4.99
C GLU A 414 6.56 30.87 -5.01
N MET A 415 6.03 30.01 -5.87
CA MET A 415 4.60 29.68 -5.89
C MET A 415 4.14 29.11 -4.54
N THR A 416 4.92 28.20 -3.93
CA THR A 416 4.62 27.66 -2.61
C THR A 416 4.56 28.75 -1.55
N LYS A 417 5.49 29.73 -1.58
CA LYS A 417 5.48 30.88 -0.67
C LYS A 417 4.25 31.77 -0.88
N LEU A 418 3.90 32.06 -2.13
CA LEU A 418 2.77 32.92 -2.49
C LEU A 418 1.40 32.31 -2.12
N VAL A 419 1.26 31.00 -2.27
CA VAL A 419 0.03 30.28 -1.96
C VAL A 419 -0.05 29.91 -0.46
N GLY A 420 1.09 29.60 0.13
CA GLY A 420 1.21 29.05 1.48
C GLY A 420 1.26 27.51 1.49
N VAL A 421 2.11 26.97 2.36
CA VAL A 421 2.32 25.52 2.52
C VAL A 421 1.01 24.79 2.81
N GLU A 422 0.19 25.31 3.72
CA GLU A 422 -1.09 24.70 4.11
C GLU A 422 -2.02 24.45 2.91
N LYS A 423 -2.13 25.42 1.99
CA LYS A 423 -2.98 25.26 0.80
C LYS A 423 -2.40 24.25 -0.20
N VAL A 424 -1.07 24.11 -0.26
CA VAL A 424 -0.42 23.07 -1.06
C VAL A 424 -0.75 21.70 -0.48
N LEU A 425 -0.68 21.52 0.84
CA LEU A 425 -1.04 20.27 1.52
C LEU A 425 -2.52 19.93 1.32
N LYS A 426 -3.42 20.89 1.51
CA LYS A 426 -4.86 20.70 1.23
C LYS A 426 -5.14 20.33 -0.23
N THR A 427 -4.34 20.86 -1.18
CA THR A 427 -4.47 20.50 -2.59
C THR A 427 -3.97 19.08 -2.83
N ALA A 428 -2.92 18.64 -2.13
CA ALA A 428 -2.44 17.26 -2.18
C ALA A 428 -3.52 16.28 -1.69
N GLU A 429 -4.11 16.55 -0.52
CA GLU A 429 -5.22 15.80 0.05
C GLU A 429 -6.44 15.76 -0.89
N LEU A 430 -6.85 16.91 -1.43
CA LEU A 430 -7.92 17.01 -2.42
C LEU A 430 -7.70 16.08 -3.63
N LEU A 431 -6.46 15.93 -4.07
CA LEU A 431 -6.08 15.07 -5.19
C LEU A 431 -5.87 13.60 -4.78
N GLY A 432 -6.05 13.24 -3.51
CA GLY A 432 -5.94 11.87 -2.99
C GLY A 432 -4.51 11.45 -2.64
N ILE A 433 -3.64 12.40 -2.29
CA ILE A 433 -2.30 12.10 -1.75
C ILE A 433 -2.41 11.97 -0.23
N ASP A 434 -2.96 10.84 0.23
CA ASP A 434 -3.29 10.60 1.63
C ASP A 434 -2.06 10.10 2.43
N SER A 435 -1.04 9.58 1.74
CA SER A 435 0.19 9.11 2.38
C SER A 435 1.11 10.24 2.89
N LEU A 436 0.90 11.48 2.40
CA LEU A 436 1.64 12.64 2.87
C LEU A 436 1.23 12.95 4.31
N ASP A 437 2.22 13.09 5.20
CA ASP A 437 1.94 13.43 6.59
C ASP A 437 1.34 14.85 6.69
N GLN A 438 0.05 14.93 6.94
CA GLN A 438 -0.69 16.20 7.04
C GLN A 438 -0.32 16.99 8.32
N ASN A 439 0.20 16.32 9.34
CA ASN A 439 0.66 16.94 10.60
C ASN A 439 2.17 17.27 10.58
N GLY A 440 2.87 16.91 9.50
CA GLY A 440 4.29 17.18 9.34
C GLY A 440 4.58 18.68 9.23
N GLU A 441 5.62 19.14 9.89
CA GLU A 441 6.12 20.51 9.75
C GLU A 441 6.89 20.67 8.42
N PHE A 442 6.15 20.97 7.35
CA PHE A 442 6.76 21.22 6.05
C PHE A 442 7.09 22.70 5.85
N GLY A 443 8.32 22.94 5.43
CA GLY A 443 8.73 24.25 4.94
C GLY A 443 8.44 24.44 3.44
N LEU A 444 8.99 25.51 2.86
CA LEU A 444 8.84 25.83 1.43
C LEU A 444 9.45 24.75 0.50
N SER A 445 10.29 23.85 1.01
CA SER A 445 10.85 22.72 0.26
C SER A 445 9.79 21.71 -0.20
N ILE A 446 8.59 21.70 0.41
CA ILE A 446 7.47 20.89 -0.09
C ILE A 446 7.14 21.23 -1.55
N GLY A 447 7.38 22.47 -1.98
CA GLY A 447 7.27 22.89 -3.37
C GLY A 447 8.18 22.14 -4.36
N LEU A 448 9.21 21.48 -3.84
CA LEU A 448 10.12 20.62 -4.60
C LEU A 448 9.87 19.13 -4.34
N GLY A 449 8.85 18.77 -3.56
CA GLY A 449 8.49 17.40 -3.24
C GLY A 449 9.38 16.76 -2.17
N SER A 450 9.69 17.51 -1.10
CA SER A 450 10.44 16.98 0.06
C SER A 450 9.61 16.07 0.97
N GLY A 451 8.28 16.10 0.89
CA GLY A 451 7.40 15.19 1.61
C GLY A 451 7.32 13.84 0.91
N GLU A 452 7.30 12.76 1.71
CA GLU A 452 7.22 11.41 1.16
C GLU A 452 5.77 11.02 0.85
N VAL A 453 5.58 10.39 -0.32
CA VAL A 453 4.27 9.94 -0.84
C VAL A 453 4.41 8.56 -1.48
N THR A 454 3.28 7.87 -1.71
CA THR A 454 3.28 6.61 -2.45
C THR A 454 3.16 6.84 -3.96
N LEU A 455 3.64 5.88 -4.75
CA LEU A 455 3.44 5.90 -6.20
C LEU A 455 1.96 5.78 -6.56
N LEU A 456 1.20 5.04 -5.77
CA LEU A 456 -0.25 4.87 -5.92
C LEU A 456 -0.98 6.21 -5.81
N ASP A 457 -0.72 7.00 -4.77
CA ASP A 457 -1.32 8.33 -4.58
C ASP A 457 -0.96 9.29 -5.71
N MET A 458 0.29 9.28 -6.13
CA MET A 458 0.73 10.12 -7.24
C MET A 458 0.04 9.75 -8.55
N VAL A 459 -0.16 8.45 -8.82
CA VAL A 459 -0.92 7.99 -9.99
C VAL A 459 -2.38 8.42 -9.90
N GLN A 460 -3.00 8.34 -8.73
CA GLN A 460 -4.37 8.81 -8.49
C GLN A 460 -4.48 10.32 -8.74
N ALA A 461 -3.58 11.13 -8.20
CA ALA A 461 -3.57 12.57 -8.39
C ALA A 461 -3.44 12.96 -9.88
N TYR A 462 -2.55 12.30 -10.62
CA TYR A 462 -2.39 12.55 -12.05
C TYR A 462 -3.58 12.06 -12.88
N SER A 463 -4.21 10.95 -12.48
CA SER A 463 -5.45 10.46 -13.11
C SER A 463 -6.61 11.43 -12.90
N THR A 464 -6.65 12.17 -11.82
CA THR A 464 -7.63 13.24 -11.59
C THR A 464 -7.53 14.34 -12.66
N PHE A 465 -6.32 14.71 -13.07
CA PHE A 465 -6.14 15.64 -14.20
C PHE A 465 -6.59 15.02 -15.52
N ALA A 466 -6.28 13.74 -15.77
CA ALA A 466 -6.71 13.03 -16.96
C ALA A 466 -8.24 12.96 -17.09
N ASN A 467 -8.95 12.89 -15.98
CA ASN A 467 -10.40 12.80 -15.87
C ASN A 467 -11.10 14.15 -15.68
N LEU A 468 -10.46 15.24 -16.07
CA LEU A 468 -11.06 16.57 -15.94
C LEU A 468 -11.57 16.88 -14.52
N GLY A 469 -10.82 16.47 -13.51
CA GLY A 469 -11.09 16.76 -12.11
C GLY A 469 -11.97 15.75 -11.37
N GLU A 470 -12.36 14.67 -12.03
CA GLU A 470 -12.94 13.51 -11.35
C GLU A 470 -11.82 12.62 -10.81
N ARG A 471 -11.75 12.50 -9.51
CA ARG A 471 -10.78 11.64 -8.82
C ARG A 471 -11.28 10.20 -8.83
N PRO A 472 -10.60 9.28 -9.52
CA PRO A 472 -10.93 7.87 -9.41
C PRO A 472 -10.44 7.33 -8.06
N ASN A 473 -11.12 6.32 -7.54
CA ASN A 473 -10.61 5.55 -6.41
C ASN A 473 -9.86 4.31 -6.95
N PRO A 474 -8.53 4.23 -6.78
CA PRO A 474 -7.77 3.09 -7.29
C PRO A 474 -8.28 1.79 -6.68
N THR A 475 -8.58 0.81 -7.53
CA THR A 475 -9.05 -0.50 -7.09
C THR A 475 -8.28 -1.63 -7.76
N VAL A 476 -8.08 -2.73 -7.02
CA VAL A 476 -7.50 -3.99 -7.50
C VAL A 476 -8.49 -5.14 -7.48
N ILE A 477 -9.69 -4.93 -6.88
CA ILE A 477 -10.74 -5.94 -6.73
C ILE A 477 -12.03 -5.37 -7.33
N ASN A 478 -12.64 -6.10 -8.27
CA ASN A 478 -13.94 -5.74 -8.82
C ASN A 478 -15.07 -6.37 -8.00
N SER A 479 -14.98 -7.67 -7.70
CA SER A 479 -15.97 -8.34 -6.85
C SER A 479 -15.37 -9.56 -6.17
N VAL A 480 -16.04 -10.00 -5.11
CA VAL A 480 -15.73 -11.24 -4.39
C VAL A 480 -17.00 -12.05 -4.22
N VAL A 481 -16.93 -13.31 -4.61
CA VAL A 481 -18.02 -14.29 -4.46
C VAL A 481 -17.56 -15.37 -3.47
N ASP A 482 -18.40 -15.74 -2.53
CA ASP A 482 -18.11 -16.79 -1.55
C ASP A 482 -18.32 -18.21 -2.11
N SER A 483 -18.07 -19.21 -1.28
CA SER A 483 -18.26 -20.63 -1.62
C SER A 483 -19.71 -21.02 -1.90
N SER A 484 -20.69 -20.24 -1.42
CA SER A 484 -22.11 -20.44 -1.69
C SER A 484 -22.56 -19.89 -3.04
N GLY A 485 -21.70 -19.07 -3.68
CA GLY A 485 -22.01 -18.34 -4.89
C GLY A 485 -22.62 -16.95 -4.64
N SER A 486 -22.65 -16.51 -3.38
CA SER A 486 -23.14 -15.17 -3.01
C SER A 486 -22.06 -14.12 -3.24
N GLU A 487 -22.42 -12.99 -3.86
CA GLU A 487 -21.52 -11.83 -4.01
C GLU A 487 -21.44 -11.09 -2.67
N ILE A 488 -20.30 -11.23 -1.98
CA ILE A 488 -20.06 -10.64 -0.66
C ILE A 488 -19.34 -9.28 -0.73
N TYR A 489 -18.80 -8.94 -1.88
CA TYR A 489 -18.23 -7.63 -2.17
C TYR A 489 -18.37 -7.28 -3.64
N LEU A 490 -18.84 -6.08 -3.91
CA LEU A 490 -18.83 -5.44 -5.23
C LEU A 490 -18.21 -4.06 -5.09
N GLN A 491 -17.23 -3.75 -5.94
CA GLN A 491 -16.59 -2.44 -5.93
C GLN A 491 -17.61 -1.35 -6.27
N PRO A 492 -17.86 -0.38 -5.37
CA PRO A 492 -18.76 0.72 -5.68
C PRO A 492 -18.16 1.60 -6.78
N GLU A 493 -18.98 2.04 -7.71
CA GLU A 493 -18.58 3.11 -8.61
C GLU A 493 -18.37 4.37 -7.78
N SER A 494 -17.11 4.76 -7.59
CA SER A 494 -16.79 5.96 -6.85
C SER A 494 -15.89 6.87 -7.68
N LYS A 495 -16.50 7.93 -8.19
CA LYS A 495 -15.79 9.06 -8.78
C LYS A 495 -16.29 10.30 -8.07
N GLU A 496 -15.36 11.02 -7.50
CA GLU A 496 -15.65 12.28 -6.86
C GLU A 496 -15.08 13.42 -7.68
N ARG A 497 -15.91 14.43 -7.98
CA ARG A 497 -15.43 15.65 -8.62
C ARG A 497 -14.78 16.54 -7.58
N VAL A 498 -13.46 16.51 -7.55
CA VAL A 498 -12.65 17.27 -6.58
C VAL A 498 -12.04 18.54 -7.18
N LEU A 499 -11.99 18.66 -8.51
CA LEU A 499 -11.39 19.81 -9.18
C LEU A 499 -12.27 20.29 -10.35
N ASP A 500 -12.28 21.61 -10.60
CA ASP A 500 -12.94 22.15 -11.77
C ASP A 500 -12.31 21.57 -13.06
N PRO A 501 -13.13 21.06 -14.01
CA PRO A 501 -12.63 20.53 -15.29
C PRO A 501 -11.71 21.49 -16.05
N LYS A 502 -11.94 22.79 -15.92
CA LYS A 502 -11.14 23.82 -16.58
C LYS A 502 -9.73 23.91 -15.99
N ILE A 503 -9.60 23.82 -14.65
CA ILE A 503 -8.30 23.80 -13.96
C ILE A 503 -7.52 22.54 -14.36
N SER A 504 -8.17 21.37 -14.38
CA SER A 504 -7.57 20.12 -14.83
C SER A 504 -7.08 20.20 -16.28
N TYR A 505 -7.87 20.81 -17.16
CA TYR A 505 -7.48 20.98 -18.55
C TYR A 505 -6.29 21.97 -18.69
N ILE A 506 -6.28 23.09 -17.95
CA ILE A 506 -5.14 24.01 -17.93
C ILE A 506 -3.87 23.26 -17.51
N MET A 507 -3.92 22.46 -16.44
CA MET A 507 -2.80 21.63 -16.00
C MET A 507 -2.37 20.65 -17.08
N THR A 508 -3.31 19.94 -17.70
CA THR A 508 -3.07 19.01 -18.80
C THR A 508 -2.41 19.71 -20.00
N SER A 509 -2.90 20.89 -20.36
CA SER A 509 -2.35 21.72 -21.43
C SER A 509 -0.88 22.08 -21.18
N ILE A 510 -0.52 22.41 -19.93
CA ILE A 510 0.87 22.71 -19.57
C ILE A 510 1.75 21.45 -19.63
N LEU A 511 1.28 20.35 -19.05
CA LEU A 511 2.02 19.08 -18.97
C LEU A 511 2.14 18.34 -20.31
N SER A 512 1.32 18.67 -21.30
CA SER A 512 1.40 18.11 -22.66
C SER A 512 2.13 18.99 -23.66
N ASP A 513 2.55 20.20 -23.25
CA ASP A 513 3.20 21.17 -24.14
C ASP A 513 4.70 20.84 -24.36
N ASN A 514 4.95 20.10 -25.44
CA ASN A 514 6.33 19.73 -25.82
C ASN A 514 7.18 20.91 -26.27
N TYR A 515 6.55 21.97 -26.77
CA TYR A 515 7.27 23.18 -27.16
C TYR A 515 7.73 23.99 -25.95
N ALA A 516 6.85 24.15 -24.95
CA ALA A 516 7.20 24.87 -23.72
C ALA A 516 8.33 24.18 -22.93
N ARG A 517 8.37 22.83 -22.89
CA ARG A 517 9.38 22.07 -22.14
C ARG A 517 10.75 21.98 -22.80
N ARG A 518 10.91 22.44 -24.03
CA ARG A 518 12.13 22.25 -24.84
C ARG A 518 13.39 22.88 -24.24
N LEU A 519 13.27 23.91 -23.40
CA LEU A 519 14.41 24.60 -22.81
C LEU A 519 15.28 23.66 -21.94
N VAL A 520 14.66 22.73 -21.23
CA VAL A 520 15.37 21.77 -20.37
C VAL A 520 15.35 20.36 -20.94
N PHE A 521 14.27 19.97 -21.62
CA PHE A 521 14.04 18.58 -22.07
C PHE A 521 14.38 18.36 -23.56
N GLY A 522 14.71 19.40 -24.30
CA GLY A 522 14.99 19.31 -25.74
C GLY A 522 13.73 19.08 -26.61
N SER A 523 13.92 19.11 -27.93
CA SER A 523 12.81 18.97 -28.90
C SER A 523 12.32 17.52 -29.06
N ASN A 524 13.21 16.54 -28.87
CA ASN A 524 12.93 15.10 -28.99
C ASN A 524 12.93 14.42 -27.61
N SER A 525 12.04 14.84 -26.74
CA SER A 525 11.96 14.30 -25.39
C SER A 525 11.38 12.89 -25.37
N VAL A 526 11.94 12.02 -24.54
CA VAL A 526 11.39 10.68 -24.23
C VAL A 526 9.98 10.76 -23.60
N LEU A 527 9.53 11.96 -23.22
CA LEU A 527 8.17 12.18 -22.68
C LEU A 527 7.11 12.33 -23.80
N GLN A 528 7.44 12.06 -25.05
CA GLN A 528 6.52 12.11 -26.19
C GLN A 528 6.14 10.69 -26.66
N LEU A 529 4.93 10.56 -27.19
CA LEU A 529 4.39 9.30 -27.74
C LEU A 529 4.06 9.44 -29.24
N GLY A 530 4.91 10.11 -30.01
CA GLY A 530 4.63 10.43 -31.41
C GLY A 530 3.43 11.38 -31.52
N ASN A 531 2.42 10.97 -32.30
CA ASN A 531 1.21 11.79 -32.51
C ASN A 531 0.15 11.63 -31.42
N ARG A 532 0.37 10.76 -30.40
CA ARG A 532 -0.56 10.58 -29.31
C ARG A 532 -0.38 11.68 -28.27
N PRO A 533 -1.43 12.44 -27.94
CA PRO A 533 -1.38 13.43 -26.87
C PRO A 533 -1.06 12.77 -25.54
N VAL A 534 -0.10 13.33 -24.82
CA VAL A 534 0.31 12.82 -23.51
C VAL A 534 0.83 13.97 -22.63
N ALA A 535 0.35 14.00 -21.40
CA ALA A 535 0.84 14.89 -20.36
C ALA A 535 1.84 14.12 -19.50
N ALA A 536 2.99 14.72 -19.18
CA ALA A 536 4.03 14.04 -18.41
C ALA A 536 4.90 15.00 -17.59
N LYS A 537 5.42 14.49 -16.46
CA LYS A 537 6.31 15.17 -15.55
C LYS A 537 7.32 14.19 -14.95
N THR A 538 8.59 14.60 -14.93
CA THR A 538 9.66 13.88 -14.24
C THR A 538 9.84 14.40 -12.82
N GLY A 539 10.33 13.55 -11.94
CA GLY A 539 10.81 13.87 -10.59
C GLY A 539 12.22 13.31 -10.38
N THR A 540 13.02 14.02 -9.62
CA THR A 540 14.33 13.56 -9.13
C THR A 540 14.54 14.23 -7.79
N THR A 541 14.94 13.48 -6.77
CA THR A 541 15.32 14.05 -5.48
C THR A 541 16.71 14.67 -5.56
N ASP A 542 16.96 15.68 -4.74
CA ASP A 542 18.25 16.39 -4.72
C ASP A 542 19.43 15.44 -4.39
N SER A 543 19.17 14.40 -3.60
CA SER A 543 20.13 13.35 -3.27
C SER A 543 20.33 12.30 -4.38
N PHE A 544 19.53 12.32 -5.46
CA PHE A 544 19.47 11.27 -6.48
C PHE A 544 19.12 9.87 -5.92
N ALA A 545 18.38 9.80 -4.81
CA ALA A 545 17.90 8.52 -4.27
C ALA A 545 16.65 8.03 -5.01
N ASP A 546 15.77 8.95 -5.44
CA ASP A 546 14.50 8.63 -6.09
C ASP A 546 14.38 9.32 -7.44
N ASN A 547 13.94 8.57 -8.43
CA ASN A 547 13.74 9.03 -9.79
C ASN A 547 12.34 8.64 -10.27
N TRP A 548 11.54 9.63 -10.66
CA TRP A 548 10.13 9.46 -10.98
C TRP A 548 9.81 9.90 -12.39
N THR A 549 8.82 9.26 -13.00
CA THR A 549 8.12 9.80 -14.16
C THR A 549 6.65 9.46 -14.06
N MET A 550 5.84 10.49 -14.07
CA MET A 550 4.38 10.43 -14.07
C MET A 550 3.86 10.93 -15.41
N GLY A 551 2.82 10.30 -15.92
CA GLY A 551 2.17 10.85 -17.11
C GLY A 551 0.93 10.06 -17.51
N TYR A 552 0.09 10.72 -18.30
CA TYR A 552 -1.22 10.19 -18.68
C TYR A 552 -1.62 10.57 -20.10
N THR A 553 -2.43 9.74 -20.69
CA THR A 553 -3.32 10.00 -21.83
C THR A 553 -4.75 10.11 -21.30
N PRO A 554 -5.75 10.40 -22.12
CA PRO A 554 -7.15 10.26 -21.67
C PRO A 554 -7.55 8.86 -21.20
N GLN A 555 -6.77 7.81 -21.56
CA GLN A 555 -7.11 6.41 -21.31
C GLN A 555 -6.42 5.84 -20.08
N TYR A 556 -5.12 6.07 -19.92
CA TYR A 556 -4.30 5.51 -18.84
C TYR A 556 -3.41 6.54 -18.20
N THR A 557 -3.22 6.39 -16.88
CA THR A 557 -2.15 7.05 -16.13
C THR A 557 -1.10 6.02 -15.74
N VAL A 558 0.15 6.35 -15.98
CA VAL A 558 1.31 5.51 -15.65
C VAL A 558 2.28 6.28 -14.78
N GLY A 559 2.62 5.71 -13.64
CA GLY A 559 3.68 6.16 -12.76
C GLY A 559 4.82 5.16 -12.74
N VAL A 560 6.05 5.65 -12.78
CA VAL A 560 7.27 4.85 -12.68
C VAL A 560 8.22 5.48 -11.67
N TRP A 561 8.77 4.65 -10.80
CA TRP A 561 9.87 4.97 -9.89
C TRP A 561 11.09 4.10 -10.22
N VAL A 562 12.29 4.68 -10.08
CA VAL A 562 13.57 3.98 -10.19
C VAL A 562 14.48 4.42 -9.04
N GLY A 563 15.13 3.48 -8.39
CA GLY A 563 15.98 3.74 -7.22
C GLY A 563 16.48 2.47 -6.56
N ASN A 564 16.75 2.56 -5.26
CA ASN A 564 17.19 1.46 -4.40
C ASN A 564 16.27 1.34 -3.19
N ASN A 565 15.97 0.10 -2.76
CA ASN A 565 15.06 -0.12 -1.63
C ASN A 565 15.62 0.45 -0.31
N ASP A 566 16.94 0.43 -0.16
CA ASP A 566 17.70 0.93 0.99
C ASP A 566 17.97 2.44 0.95
N HIS A 567 17.34 3.18 0.04
CA HIS A 567 17.56 4.62 -0.20
C HIS A 567 19.00 5.00 -0.58
N SER A 568 19.84 4.04 -0.94
CA SER A 568 21.20 4.35 -1.41
C SER A 568 21.17 5.19 -2.70
N VAL A 569 22.11 6.13 -2.77
CA VAL A 569 22.16 7.15 -3.82
C VAL A 569 22.54 6.55 -5.17
N MET A 570 21.82 6.93 -6.21
CA MET A 570 22.17 6.64 -7.61
C MET A 570 23.24 7.63 -8.13
N ARG A 571 24.12 7.16 -9.01
CA ARG A 571 25.20 8.01 -9.55
C ARG A 571 24.67 8.99 -10.61
N SER A 572 24.33 10.22 -10.20
CA SER A 572 23.92 11.34 -11.08
C SER A 572 22.92 10.93 -12.18
N LEU A 573 21.80 10.32 -11.78
CA LEU A 573 20.78 9.82 -12.72
C LEU A 573 19.61 10.81 -12.81
N PRO A 574 19.50 11.60 -13.89
CA PRO A 574 18.35 12.49 -14.10
C PRO A 574 17.09 11.70 -14.50
N GLY A 575 15.91 12.28 -14.25
CA GLY A 575 14.61 11.68 -14.55
C GLY A 575 14.44 11.19 -15.98
N LEU A 576 15.02 11.88 -16.93
CA LEU A 576 15.00 11.50 -18.34
C LEU A 576 15.77 10.21 -18.67
N GLN A 577 16.71 9.80 -17.84
CA GLN A 577 17.54 8.62 -18.06
C GLN A 577 17.15 7.44 -17.14
N GLY A 578 16.48 7.71 -16.04
CA GLY A 578 16.01 6.71 -15.08
C GLY A 578 14.60 6.19 -15.41
N ALA A 579 13.59 6.79 -14.84
CA ALA A 579 12.20 6.34 -14.94
C ALA A 579 11.54 6.60 -16.30
N ALA A 580 11.93 7.70 -17.00
CA ALA A 580 11.25 8.11 -18.23
C ALA A 580 11.34 7.09 -19.40
N PRO A 581 12.45 6.38 -19.65
CA PRO A 581 12.49 5.35 -20.68
C PRO A 581 11.59 4.16 -20.39
N ILE A 582 11.46 3.76 -19.10
CA ILE A 582 10.52 2.71 -18.68
C ILE A 582 9.10 3.19 -18.95
N TRP A 583 8.76 4.38 -18.45
CA TRP A 583 7.46 5.01 -18.65
C TRP A 583 7.08 5.10 -20.14
N ASN A 584 7.98 5.57 -20.99
CA ASN A 584 7.74 5.68 -22.44
C ASN A 584 7.48 4.30 -23.08
N SER A 585 8.27 3.29 -22.70
CA SER A 585 8.12 1.92 -23.20
C SER A 585 6.77 1.32 -22.78
N VAL A 586 6.37 1.49 -21.51
CA VAL A 586 5.07 1.06 -21.00
C VAL A 586 3.96 1.77 -21.74
N MET A 587 3.99 3.11 -21.81
CA MET A 587 2.96 3.91 -22.49
C MET A 587 2.83 3.55 -23.96
N LYS A 588 3.91 3.35 -24.68
CA LYS A 588 3.85 2.90 -26.09
C LYS A 588 3.24 1.50 -26.21
N GLY A 589 3.67 0.57 -25.35
CA GLY A 589 3.21 -0.81 -25.38
C GLY A 589 1.72 -0.95 -25.11
N ILE A 590 1.21 -0.30 -24.05
CA ILE A 590 -0.21 -0.38 -23.68
C ILE A 590 -1.14 0.33 -24.66
N HIS A 591 -0.62 1.25 -25.47
CA HIS A 591 -1.38 2.01 -26.45
C HIS A 591 -1.24 1.51 -27.90
N GLN A 592 -0.46 0.44 -28.12
CA GLN A 592 -0.11 -0.01 -29.47
C GLN A 592 -1.35 -0.24 -30.37
N ASN A 593 -2.39 -0.84 -29.80
CA ASN A 593 -3.62 -1.18 -30.53
C ASN A 593 -4.82 -0.29 -30.17
N LEU A 594 -4.59 0.79 -29.43
CA LEU A 594 -5.66 1.69 -29.01
C LEU A 594 -5.77 2.90 -29.95
N LYS A 595 -7.00 3.32 -30.23
CA LYS A 595 -7.26 4.57 -30.97
C LYS A 595 -6.60 5.76 -30.24
N ILE A 596 -6.11 6.72 -31.01
CA ILE A 596 -5.64 8.00 -30.48
C ILE A 596 -6.88 8.78 -30.01
N VAL A 597 -6.85 9.21 -28.75
CA VAL A 597 -7.89 10.05 -28.14
C VAL A 597 -7.22 11.35 -27.69
N ASN A 598 -7.84 12.47 -28.03
CA ASN A 598 -7.39 13.79 -27.59
C ASN A 598 -7.94 14.13 -26.20
N PHE A 599 -7.25 14.98 -25.48
CA PHE A 599 -7.79 15.57 -24.26
C PHE A 599 -8.97 16.46 -24.60
N GLU A 600 -10.09 16.25 -23.93
CA GLU A 600 -11.31 17.02 -24.13
C GLU A 600 -11.16 18.40 -23.47
N LYS A 601 -11.43 19.46 -24.26
CA LYS A 601 -11.42 20.83 -23.74
C LYS A 601 -12.80 21.19 -23.18
N PRO A 602 -12.91 21.50 -21.88
CA PRO A 602 -14.17 21.93 -21.28
C PRO A 602 -14.67 23.26 -21.87
N LYS A 603 -16.00 23.39 -21.96
CA LYS A 603 -16.62 24.64 -22.39
C LYS A 603 -16.36 25.76 -21.38
N GLY A 604 -16.27 27.02 -21.86
CA GLY A 604 -16.16 28.21 -21.04
C GLY A 604 -14.75 28.55 -20.58
N LEU A 605 -13.71 27.96 -21.17
CA LEU A 605 -12.35 28.50 -21.08
C LEU A 605 -12.19 29.67 -22.04
N GLU A 606 -11.49 30.71 -21.60
CA GLU A 606 -11.06 31.83 -22.44
C GLU A 606 -9.71 31.49 -23.09
N GLU A 607 -9.59 31.73 -24.38
CA GLU A 607 -8.40 31.46 -25.17
C GLU A 607 -7.75 32.77 -25.60
N VAL A 608 -6.53 33.02 -25.13
CA VAL A 608 -5.82 34.27 -25.42
C VAL A 608 -4.39 33.97 -25.89
N TRP A 609 -3.99 34.57 -27.00
CA TRP A 609 -2.61 34.54 -27.46
C TRP A 609 -1.76 35.47 -26.60
N ILE A 610 -0.81 34.93 -25.88
CA ILE A 610 0.08 35.67 -24.97
C ILE A 610 1.54 35.62 -25.42
N SER A 611 2.30 36.59 -25.00
CA SER A 611 3.75 36.52 -25.05
C SER A 611 4.25 35.56 -23.94
N PRO A 612 5.08 34.55 -24.28
CA PRO A 612 5.65 33.63 -23.29
C PRO A 612 6.63 34.30 -22.32
N TYR A 613 7.07 35.54 -22.62
CA TYR A 613 7.98 36.29 -21.80
C TYR A 613 7.31 37.22 -20.79
N THR A 614 6.23 37.89 -21.23
CA THR A 614 5.51 38.85 -20.38
C THR A 614 4.25 38.27 -19.76
N GLY A 615 3.74 37.17 -20.29
CA GLY A 615 2.44 36.56 -19.85
C GLY A 615 1.23 37.40 -20.25
N LEU A 616 1.39 38.49 -21.00
CA LEU A 616 0.35 39.43 -21.42
C LEU A 616 -0.15 39.11 -22.85
N PRO A 617 -1.41 39.46 -23.17
CA PRO A 617 -1.91 39.38 -24.53
C PRO A 617 -0.99 40.08 -25.51
N SER A 618 -0.60 39.35 -26.56
CA SER A 618 0.36 39.85 -27.55
C SER A 618 -0.37 40.31 -28.81
N THR A 619 -0.09 41.56 -29.22
CA THR A 619 -0.57 42.13 -30.48
C THR A 619 0.46 42.01 -31.61
N TYR A 620 1.66 41.53 -31.33
CA TYR A 620 2.77 41.44 -32.29
C TYR A 620 2.70 40.12 -33.08
N LYS A 621 2.40 40.19 -34.36
CA LYS A 621 2.31 39.03 -35.28
C LYS A 621 3.66 38.29 -35.49
N ASN A 622 4.79 39.00 -35.30
CA ASN A 622 6.13 38.49 -35.62
C ASN A 622 6.96 38.03 -34.39
N LYS A 623 6.33 37.94 -33.19
CA LYS A 623 6.97 37.42 -31.98
C LYS A 623 6.42 36.05 -31.66
N PRO A 624 7.16 35.15 -31.00
CA PRO A 624 6.62 33.90 -30.53
C PRO A 624 5.47 34.17 -29.57
N ASN A 625 4.30 33.66 -29.91
CA ASN A 625 3.08 33.71 -29.10
C ASN A 625 2.68 32.29 -28.73
N VAL A 626 2.07 32.14 -27.56
CA VAL A 626 1.54 30.89 -27.04
C VAL A 626 0.04 31.08 -26.81
N LEU A 627 -0.77 30.12 -27.29
CA LEU A 627 -2.18 30.08 -26.93
C LEU A 627 -2.31 29.62 -25.48
N GLU A 628 -2.90 30.46 -24.65
CA GLU A 628 -3.08 30.18 -23.24
C GLU A 628 -4.57 30.10 -22.87
N TYR A 629 -4.86 29.26 -21.89
CA TYR A 629 -6.22 29.00 -21.40
C TYR A 629 -6.43 29.64 -20.03
N PHE A 630 -7.57 30.30 -19.88
CA PHE A 630 -7.95 31.01 -18.66
C PHE A 630 -9.33 30.60 -18.18
N LEU A 631 -9.51 30.65 -16.88
CA LEU A 631 -10.86 30.63 -16.29
C LEU A 631 -11.59 31.94 -16.69
N PRO A 632 -12.92 31.95 -16.77
CA PRO A 632 -13.69 33.15 -17.13
C PRO A 632 -13.30 34.35 -16.27
N GLY A 633 -12.97 35.46 -16.90
CA GLY A 633 -12.62 36.71 -16.24
C GLY A 633 -11.24 36.73 -15.56
N THR A 634 -10.36 35.71 -15.84
CA THR A 634 -8.99 35.70 -15.29
C THR A 634 -7.90 36.00 -16.33
N ALA A 635 -8.28 36.16 -17.57
CA ALA A 635 -7.35 36.60 -18.61
C ALA A 635 -6.81 38.01 -18.31
N PRO A 636 -5.53 38.30 -18.58
CA PRO A 636 -5.00 39.64 -18.39
C PRO A 636 -5.70 40.66 -19.30
N ASP A 637 -6.14 41.77 -18.71
CA ASP A 637 -6.86 42.85 -19.39
C ASP A 637 -5.90 43.87 -20.07
N ARG A 638 -4.59 43.81 -19.78
CA ARG A 638 -3.55 44.66 -20.37
C ARG A 638 -2.77 43.89 -21.43
N ASN A 639 -2.42 44.54 -22.52
CA ASN A 639 -1.61 43.95 -23.57
C ASN A 639 -0.12 44.36 -23.45
N GLU A 640 0.78 43.62 -24.10
CA GLU A 640 2.24 43.81 -24.08
C GLU A 640 2.67 45.21 -24.51
N ARG A 641 1.92 45.85 -25.44
CA ARG A 641 2.22 47.21 -25.92
C ARG A 641 2.04 48.25 -24.84
N PHE A 642 1.11 48.06 -23.92
CA PHE A 642 0.82 49.00 -22.82
C PHE A 642 1.93 49.00 -21.77
N ASP A 643 2.50 47.86 -21.43
CA ASP A 643 3.59 47.71 -20.46
C ASP A 643 4.92 48.26 -21.00
N TYR A 644 5.20 48.04 -22.29
CA TYR A 644 6.39 48.58 -22.95
C TYR A 644 6.43 50.10 -22.89
N LEU A 645 5.29 50.76 -23.10
CA LEU A 645 5.19 52.23 -23.05
C LEU A 645 5.29 52.81 -21.63
N ARG A 646 4.98 52.03 -20.58
CA ARG A 646 5.14 52.45 -19.18
C ARG A 646 6.58 52.39 -18.68
N GLN A 647 7.43 51.54 -19.25
CA GLN A 647 8.87 51.45 -18.88
C GLN A 647 9.68 52.66 -19.39
N PHE A 648 9.11 53.45 -20.30
CA PHE A 648 9.75 54.67 -20.86
C PHE A 648 9.07 55.96 -20.40
N ARG A 649 8.20 55.91 -19.41
CA ARG A 649 7.67 57.05 -18.66
C ARG A 649 8.15 56.96 -17.21
#